data_38a4149147b8575b0f808ebffdf9f9e7
#
_entry.id   38a4149147b8575b0f808ebffdf9f9e7
#
_cell.length_a   1.000
_cell.length_b   1.000
_cell.length_c   1.000
_cell.angle_alpha   90.00
_cell.angle_beta   90.00
_cell.angle_gamma   90.00
#
_symmetry.space_group_name_H-M   'P 1'
#
loop_
_entity.id
_entity.type
_entity.pdbx_description
1 polymer ?
#
loop_
_entity_poly.entity_id
_entity_poly.type
_entity_poly.pdbx_seq_one_letter_code
_entity_poly.pdbx_strand_id
1 'polypeptide(L)'
;MALSLPATKPHTIYFRACTLSGSNCLASMPDTADYRLLGPPEARHAAMITVAALTDEASSGPKDCSVKRESDALGPAGKTRTKKRSPTFLCSGDPCLDFFRVLPATPAATVARLLAAAWVADPSTALRLVANLRGVRGSGKSDRESFYAAALWLHAAAFGYLKDLPELLHWIVRGGLSNKAERRTALLATGRRGPFGLGRYRNSLGRTRNFRKRRPRPKVDRAARVGTAEERLAAKLRHDRELSAAAAVSRRSKRVGTAATAIRRYRCDPTYRFLHDRTADLFASLLVEDMRKLANDDVRELSLAAKWCPSLGSSYDRSTLLCEAVARRLFPRGSSPELADDLPDEPYAYRARERLRRTALVPLRRALQLPEVFMSARAWESVVYTRVASVAMKNYQAVFLKHDAERFNAYLADVKSSKKRIAAGALLPHQIIESLGEDGDGAGTGVADMQWRRMVDDMRALGKLTNCLAVCDVSGSMSGLPMDVCVALGLLVSELTDDPWSGRVITFSERPEIHLITGDTLSEKVGFMRAMDWGMNTNFQAVFDKILEVAVGAGLPPERMVRRVFVFSDMEFDQASAHPWETDYEAIVRKFSEAGYGSAVPEIVFWNLAYSKAVPVMSGQKGVALVSGFSKNLLKLFLDGGGIVTPRTIMEKAIVGPEYDKLTVFD
;
A
#
# COMPACT_ATOMS: atom_id res chain seq x y z
N MET A 1 9.57 -49.87 -20.31
CA MET A 1 10.29 -49.80 -19.02
C MET A 1 10.06 -48.42 -18.42
N ALA A 2 9.12 -48.32 -17.49
CA ALA A 2 8.74 -47.09 -16.81
C ALA A 2 9.60 -47.01 -15.56
N LEU A 3 10.43 -46.01 -15.43
CA LEU A 3 11.17 -45.67 -14.22
C LEU A 3 10.30 -44.75 -13.34
N SER A 4 9.76 -45.34 -12.28
CA SER A 4 9.05 -44.65 -11.21
C SER A 4 10.00 -43.79 -10.43
N LEU A 5 9.77 -42.47 -10.39
CA LEU A 5 10.41 -41.57 -9.45
C LEU A 5 9.72 -41.68 -8.07
N PRO A 6 10.47 -41.70 -6.95
CA PRO A 6 9.87 -41.80 -5.64
C PRO A 6 9.20 -40.50 -5.24
N ALA A 7 7.97 -40.60 -4.73
CA ALA A 7 7.20 -39.50 -4.16
C ALA A 7 7.95 -38.86 -2.97
N THR A 8 8.48 -37.68 -3.14
CA THR A 8 9.08 -36.87 -2.06
C THR A 8 7.97 -36.27 -1.21
N LYS A 9 8.00 -36.58 0.09
CA LYS A 9 7.03 -36.09 1.09
C LYS A 9 7.03 -34.53 1.16
N PRO A 10 5.86 -33.90 1.27
CA PRO A 10 5.69 -32.45 1.18
C PRO A 10 6.36 -31.62 2.29
N HIS A 11 6.94 -32.26 3.32
CA HIS A 11 7.56 -31.58 4.46
C HIS A 11 8.98 -31.02 4.22
N THR A 12 9.67 -31.46 3.16
CA THR A 12 11.08 -31.10 2.93
C THR A 12 11.27 -29.74 2.27
N ILE A 13 10.26 -29.18 1.61
CA ILE A 13 10.38 -27.98 0.78
C ILE A 13 10.33 -26.69 1.62
N TYR A 14 9.57 -26.66 2.72
CA TYR A 14 9.55 -25.53 3.65
C TYR A 14 10.89 -25.34 4.40
N PHE A 15 11.66 -26.40 4.58
CA PHE A 15 12.99 -26.36 5.19
C PHE A 15 14.08 -25.79 4.27
N ARG A 16 13.95 -25.90 2.96
CA ARG A 16 14.98 -25.43 2.02
C ARG A 16 15.09 -23.91 1.95
N ALA A 17 14.01 -23.17 2.16
CA ALA A 17 14.05 -21.70 2.22
C ALA A 17 14.75 -21.17 3.49
N CYS A 18 14.76 -21.97 4.57
CA CYS A 18 15.46 -21.64 5.84
C CYS A 18 16.90 -22.16 5.91
N THR A 19 17.28 -23.17 5.12
CA THR A 19 18.58 -23.87 5.24
C THR A 19 19.71 -23.29 4.39
N LEU A 20 19.50 -22.21 3.64
CA LEU A 20 20.54 -21.53 2.85
C LEU A 20 21.51 -20.67 3.68
N SER A 21 21.36 -20.61 5.00
CA SER A 21 22.39 -20.10 5.90
C SER A 21 22.70 -21.18 6.96
N GLY A 22 23.80 -21.89 6.73
CA GLY A 22 24.18 -23.03 7.57
C GLY A 22 24.25 -22.71 9.05
N SER A 23 23.52 -23.45 9.81
CA SER A 23 23.86 -24.01 11.12
C SER A 23 22.67 -24.77 11.73
N ASN A 24 23.00 -25.94 12.29
CA ASN A 24 22.17 -27.00 12.81
C ASN A 24 21.31 -26.65 14.07
N CYS A 25 20.53 -25.63 14.11
CA CYS A 25 19.64 -25.32 15.25
C CYS A 25 18.12 -25.53 14.98
N LEU A 26 17.74 -26.11 13.85
CA LEU A 26 16.33 -26.40 13.52
C LEU A 26 15.97 -27.89 13.63
N ALA A 27 16.80 -28.70 14.25
CA ALA A 27 16.65 -30.16 14.24
C ALA A 27 15.55 -30.72 15.16
N SER A 28 14.74 -29.90 15.84
CA SER A 28 13.67 -30.42 16.70
C SER A 28 12.49 -29.44 16.90
N MET A 29 11.90 -28.96 15.82
CA MET A 29 10.52 -28.46 15.97
C MET A 29 9.59 -29.67 15.85
N PRO A 30 8.80 -30.00 16.87
CA PRO A 30 7.89 -31.13 16.79
C PRO A 30 6.87 -30.87 15.71
N ASP A 31 6.73 -31.82 14.79
CA ASP A 31 5.65 -31.89 13.82
C ASP A 31 4.31 -31.77 14.56
N THR A 32 3.51 -30.76 14.16
CA THR A 32 2.11 -30.60 14.56
C THR A 32 1.77 -30.76 16.04
N ALA A 33 2.49 -30.09 16.95
CA ALA A 33 1.99 -29.90 18.30
C ALA A 33 0.65 -29.14 18.22
N ASP A 34 -0.41 -29.71 18.77
CA ASP A 34 -1.76 -29.11 18.81
C ASP A 34 -1.73 -27.85 19.69
N TYR A 35 -1.30 -26.72 19.10
CA TYR A 35 -1.22 -25.45 19.79
C TYR A 35 -2.62 -24.91 20.05
N ARG A 36 -3.21 -25.24 21.20
CA ARG A 36 -4.48 -24.66 21.61
C ARG A 36 -4.29 -23.19 21.94
N LEU A 37 -4.90 -22.32 21.15
CA LEU A 37 -5.00 -20.91 21.50
C LEU A 37 -6.03 -20.74 22.64
N LEU A 38 -5.58 -20.18 23.74
CA LEU A 38 -6.43 -19.95 24.92
C LEU A 38 -7.05 -18.56 24.92
N GLY A 39 -6.29 -17.55 24.54
CA GLY A 39 -6.71 -16.15 24.65
C GLY A 39 -6.92 -15.69 26.11
N PRO A 40 -7.48 -14.50 26.32
CA PRO A 40 -7.78 -14.00 27.65
C PRO A 40 -8.93 -14.80 28.30
N PRO A 41 -8.91 -14.99 29.63
CA PRO A 41 -9.89 -15.83 30.36
C PRO A 41 -11.34 -15.51 30.02
N GLU A 42 -11.67 -14.24 29.94
CA GLU A 42 -13.06 -13.78 29.69
C GLU A 42 -13.55 -14.17 28.29
N ALA A 43 -12.64 -14.30 27.31
CA ALA A 43 -13.00 -14.66 25.93
C ALA A 43 -13.31 -16.16 25.76
N ARG A 44 -12.78 -17.01 26.64
CA ARG A 44 -12.98 -18.47 26.57
C ARG A 44 -14.43 -18.87 26.89
N HIS A 45 -15.00 -18.29 27.92
CA HIS A 45 -16.42 -18.52 28.27
C HIS A 45 -17.32 -18.05 27.12
N ALA A 46 -17.10 -16.89 26.57
CA ALA A 46 -17.86 -16.38 25.43
C ALA A 46 -17.72 -17.27 24.16
N ALA A 47 -16.56 -17.85 23.93
CA ALA A 47 -16.34 -18.77 22.81
C ALA A 47 -17.04 -20.12 22.99
N MET A 48 -17.16 -20.64 24.24
CA MET A 48 -17.86 -21.88 24.54
C MET A 48 -19.37 -21.76 24.37
N ILE A 49 -19.98 -20.66 24.82
CA ILE A 49 -21.42 -20.42 24.72
C ILE A 49 -21.87 -20.36 23.26
N THR A 50 -21.04 -19.78 22.36
CA THR A 50 -21.42 -19.62 20.95
C THR A 50 -21.28 -20.91 20.15
N VAL A 51 -20.45 -21.87 20.58
CA VAL A 51 -20.33 -23.17 19.90
C VAL A 51 -21.59 -24.02 20.14
N ALA A 52 -22.18 -23.92 21.33
CA ALA A 52 -23.45 -24.62 21.64
C ALA A 52 -24.68 -24.09 20.86
N ALA A 53 -24.64 -22.80 20.43
CA ALA A 53 -25.74 -22.16 19.71
C ALA A 53 -25.66 -22.33 18.16
N LEU A 54 -24.56 -22.80 17.61
CA LEU A 54 -24.33 -22.88 16.14
C LEU A 54 -24.57 -24.26 15.51
N THR A 55 -25.03 -25.24 16.29
CA THR A 55 -25.49 -26.52 15.75
C THR A 55 -26.85 -26.43 15.06
N ASP A 56 -27.58 -25.30 15.22
CA ASP A 56 -28.94 -25.14 14.69
C ASP A 56 -29.03 -24.19 13.44
N GLU A 57 -27.97 -23.49 13.02
CA GLU A 57 -28.04 -22.51 11.93
C GLU A 57 -27.26 -22.89 10.65
N ALA A 58 -26.90 -24.15 10.46
CA ALA A 58 -26.14 -24.57 9.26
C ALA A 58 -27.06 -24.95 8.09
N SER A 59 -28.04 -24.09 7.73
CA SER A 59 -28.82 -24.29 6.49
C SER A 59 -29.34 -22.99 5.88
N SER A 60 -28.45 -22.06 5.53
CA SER A 60 -28.76 -21.05 4.52
C SER A 60 -27.57 -20.87 3.61
N GLY A 61 -27.64 -21.52 2.45
CA GLY A 61 -26.70 -21.38 1.37
C GLY A 61 -26.60 -19.92 0.85
N PRO A 62 -25.52 -19.57 0.17
CA PRO A 62 -25.34 -18.24 -0.34
C PRO A 62 -26.43 -17.87 -1.33
N LYS A 63 -27.14 -16.77 -1.07
CA LYS A 63 -28.12 -16.21 -1.98
C LYS A 63 -27.41 -15.83 -3.27
N ASP A 64 -27.85 -16.49 -4.34
CA ASP A 64 -27.43 -16.24 -5.71
C ASP A 64 -27.77 -14.80 -6.08
N CYS A 65 -26.77 -13.93 -6.14
CA CYS A 65 -26.89 -12.61 -6.73
C CYS A 65 -26.83 -12.78 -8.25
N SER A 66 -27.97 -13.00 -8.84
CA SER A 66 -28.15 -12.91 -10.30
C SER A 66 -27.75 -11.50 -10.76
N VAL A 67 -26.53 -11.36 -11.22
CA VAL A 67 -26.06 -10.18 -11.94
C VAL A 67 -26.88 -10.11 -13.22
N LYS A 68 -27.80 -9.14 -13.30
CA LYS A 68 -28.43 -8.74 -14.55
C LYS A 68 -27.32 -8.44 -15.55
N ARG A 69 -27.18 -9.29 -16.55
CA ARG A 69 -26.38 -8.99 -17.75
C ARG A 69 -27.10 -7.87 -18.48
N GLU A 70 -26.66 -6.64 -18.29
CA GLU A 70 -26.87 -5.62 -19.30
C GLU A 70 -26.06 -6.05 -20.51
N SER A 71 -26.78 -6.43 -21.57
CA SER A 71 -26.19 -6.71 -22.88
C SER A 71 -25.87 -5.36 -23.53
N ASP A 72 -24.70 -4.80 -23.17
CA ASP A 72 -24.11 -3.72 -23.95
C ASP A 72 -23.84 -4.28 -25.35
N ALA A 73 -24.49 -3.75 -26.37
CA ALA A 73 -24.24 -4.10 -27.74
C ALA A 73 -22.78 -3.81 -28.08
N LEU A 74 -21.98 -4.88 -28.27
CA LEU A 74 -20.58 -4.76 -28.66
C LEU A 74 -20.49 -4.19 -30.07
N GLY A 75 -19.72 -3.16 -30.24
CA GLY A 75 -19.38 -2.60 -31.54
C GLY A 75 -18.34 -3.45 -32.30
N PRO A 76 -17.91 -2.98 -33.49
CA PRO A 76 -16.88 -3.66 -34.26
C PRO A 76 -15.61 -3.94 -33.46
N ALA A 77 -14.96 -5.06 -33.66
CA ALA A 77 -13.72 -5.49 -33.00
C ALA A 77 -13.78 -5.52 -31.45
N GLY A 78 -14.95 -5.78 -30.84
CA GLY A 78 -15.12 -5.86 -29.40
C GLY A 78 -15.05 -4.51 -28.68
N LYS A 79 -15.20 -3.40 -29.39
CA LYS A 79 -15.28 -2.06 -28.83
C LYS A 79 -16.61 -1.86 -28.09
N THR A 80 -16.57 -1.05 -27.05
CA THR A 80 -17.71 -0.56 -26.27
C THR A 80 -17.63 0.97 -26.15
N ARG A 81 -18.43 1.57 -25.31
CA ARG A 81 -18.38 3.02 -25.07
C ARG A 81 -18.16 3.34 -23.61
N THR A 82 -17.42 4.44 -23.33
CA THR A 82 -17.32 5.04 -22.00
C THR A 82 -18.71 5.52 -21.54
N LYS A 83 -18.85 5.87 -20.26
CA LYS A 83 -20.07 6.53 -19.76
C LYS A 83 -20.41 7.81 -20.52
N LYS A 84 -19.39 8.48 -21.07
CA LYS A 84 -19.48 9.71 -21.84
C LYS A 84 -19.46 9.45 -23.37
N ARG A 85 -19.72 8.21 -23.78
CA ARG A 85 -19.93 7.73 -25.17
C ARG A 85 -18.69 7.65 -26.06
N SER A 86 -17.45 7.93 -25.59
CA SER A 86 -16.24 7.69 -26.38
C SER A 86 -16.03 6.19 -26.62
N PRO A 87 -15.61 5.75 -27.82
CA PRO A 87 -15.29 4.34 -28.10
C PRO A 87 -14.08 3.84 -27.27
N THR A 88 -14.21 2.67 -26.66
CA THR A 88 -13.21 2.06 -25.79
C THR A 88 -13.32 0.53 -25.86
N PHE A 89 -12.48 -0.20 -25.12
CA PHE A 89 -12.56 -1.67 -25.00
C PHE A 89 -13.02 -2.08 -23.60
N LEU A 90 -13.57 -3.28 -23.46
CA LEU A 90 -13.98 -3.87 -22.17
C LEU A 90 -12.80 -4.54 -21.44
N CYS A 91 -11.83 -5.04 -22.20
CA CYS A 91 -10.61 -5.67 -21.68
C CYS A 91 -9.43 -5.35 -22.61
N SER A 92 -8.23 -5.58 -22.10
CA SER A 92 -6.99 -5.33 -22.86
C SER A 92 -6.64 -6.47 -23.84
N GLY A 93 -7.35 -7.60 -23.78
CA GLY A 93 -7.01 -8.83 -24.49
C GLY A 93 -5.95 -9.68 -23.80
N ASP A 94 -5.43 -9.23 -22.65
CA ASP A 94 -4.45 -9.95 -21.81
C ASP A 94 -4.94 -9.99 -20.36
N PRO A 95 -5.31 -11.18 -19.81
CA PRO A 95 -5.82 -11.29 -18.45
C PRO A 95 -4.84 -10.80 -17.36
N CYS A 96 -3.53 -10.97 -17.54
CA CYS A 96 -2.53 -10.48 -16.61
C CYS A 96 -2.47 -8.95 -16.62
N LEU A 97 -2.56 -8.33 -17.79
CA LEU A 97 -2.61 -6.87 -17.90
C LEU A 97 -3.92 -6.32 -17.31
N ASP A 98 -5.04 -6.97 -17.50
CA ASP A 98 -6.31 -6.56 -16.89
C ASP A 98 -6.23 -6.63 -15.37
N PHE A 99 -5.56 -7.64 -14.80
CA PHE A 99 -5.28 -7.69 -13.37
C PHE A 99 -4.25 -6.63 -12.94
N PHE A 100 -3.24 -6.34 -13.74
CA PHE A 100 -2.29 -5.24 -13.46
C PHE A 100 -2.97 -3.88 -13.36
N ARG A 101 -4.11 -3.67 -14.03
CA ARG A 101 -4.88 -2.41 -13.98
C ARG A 101 -5.70 -2.22 -12.70
N VAL A 102 -5.73 -3.19 -11.79
CA VAL A 102 -6.37 -3.06 -10.48
C VAL A 102 -5.80 -1.90 -9.67
N LEU A 103 -6.67 -1.18 -8.96
CA LEU A 103 -6.35 -0.03 -8.12
C LEU A 103 -7.17 -0.07 -6.81
N PRO A 104 -6.86 0.77 -5.79
CA PRO A 104 -7.47 0.68 -4.45
C PRO A 104 -9.00 0.74 -4.40
N ALA A 105 -9.64 1.39 -5.38
CA ALA A 105 -11.10 1.50 -5.46
C ALA A 105 -11.77 0.31 -6.18
N THR A 106 -10.99 -0.65 -6.71
CA THR A 106 -11.55 -1.84 -7.40
C THR A 106 -12.31 -2.72 -6.41
N PRO A 107 -13.57 -3.08 -6.67
CA PRO A 107 -14.33 -3.98 -5.80
C PRO A 107 -13.63 -5.33 -5.61
N ALA A 108 -13.61 -5.85 -4.38
CA ALA A 108 -12.91 -7.10 -4.04
C ALA A 108 -13.33 -8.31 -4.91
N ALA A 109 -14.62 -8.42 -5.26
CA ALA A 109 -15.11 -9.45 -6.16
C ALA A 109 -14.53 -9.32 -7.58
N THR A 110 -14.32 -8.09 -8.05
CA THR A 110 -13.67 -7.83 -9.35
C THR A 110 -12.18 -8.18 -9.29
N VAL A 111 -11.48 -7.83 -8.20
CA VAL A 111 -10.08 -8.23 -7.98
C VAL A 111 -9.93 -9.74 -8.05
N ALA A 112 -10.80 -10.48 -7.33
CA ALA A 112 -10.80 -11.95 -7.32
C ALA A 112 -11.05 -12.54 -8.72
N ARG A 113 -12.03 -12.00 -9.46
CA ARG A 113 -12.35 -12.45 -10.82
C ARG A 113 -11.19 -12.21 -11.81
N LEU A 114 -10.57 -11.02 -11.75
CA LEU A 114 -9.44 -10.68 -12.61
C LEU A 114 -8.21 -11.53 -12.27
N LEU A 115 -7.96 -11.78 -10.97
CA LEU A 115 -6.87 -12.65 -10.53
C LEU A 115 -7.09 -14.09 -10.98
N ALA A 116 -8.32 -14.61 -10.90
CA ALA A 116 -8.64 -15.95 -11.38
C ALA A 116 -8.34 -16.10 -12.88
N ALA A 117 -8.71 -15.11 -13.69
CA ALA A 117 -8.41 -15.12 -15.12
C ALA A 117 -6.90 -15.03 -15.40
N ALA A 118 -6.18 -14.18 -14.69
CA ALA A 118 -4.73 -14.06 -14.80
C ALA A 118 -4.01 -15.34 -14.35
N TRP A 119 -4.49 -15.99 -13.29
CA TRP A 119 -3.93 -17.25 -12.79
C TRP A 119 -4.06 -18.39 -13.80
N VAL A 120 -5.21 -18.51 -14.48
CA VAL A 120 -5.40 -19.48 -15.55
C VAL A 120 -4.47 -19.21 -16.74
N ALA A 121 -4.21 -17.95 -17.06
CA ALA A 121 -3.33 -17.56 -18.17
C ALA A 121 -1.85 -17.77 -17.86
N ASP A 122 -1.38 -17.30 -16.71
CA ASP A 122 0.01 -17.42 -16.23
C ASP A 122 0.07 -17.27 -14.71
N PRO A 123 0.11 -18.37 -13.94
CA PRO A 123 0.19 -18.35 -12.48
C PRO A 123 1.42 -17.61 -11.95
N SER A 124 2.58 -17.76 -12.62
CA SER A 124 3.83 -17.12 -12.17
C SER A 124 3.74 -15.60 -12.29
N THR A 125 3.29 -15.09 -13.42
CA THR A 125 3.05 -13.66 -13.62
C THR A 125 1.95 -13.16 -12.66
N ALA A 126 0.86 -13.89 -12.48
CA ALA A 126 -0.21 -13.53 -11.57
C ALA A 126 0.29 -13.39 -10.12
N LEU A 127 1.11 -14.32 -9.61
CA LEU A 127 1.70 -14.25 -8.28
C LEU A 127 2.63 -13.04 -8.12
N ARG A 128 3.46 -12.74 -9.12
CA ARG A 128 4.30 -11.54 -9.15
C ARG A 128 3.47 -10.25 -9.14
N LEU A 129 2.35 -10.23 -9.87
CA LEU A 129 1.42 -9.09 -9.86
C LEU A 129 0.75 -8.91 -8.49
N VAL A 130 0.38 -9.99 -7.80
CA VAL A 130 -0.12 -9.90 -6.41
C VAL A 130 0.95 -9.29 -5.49
N ALA A 131 2.21 -9.70 -5.61
CA ALA A 131 3.31 -9.10 -4.87
C ALA A 131 3.50 -7.61 -5.21
N ASN A 132 3.37 -7.24 -6.49
CA ASN A 132 3.47 -5.86 -6.99
C ASN A 132 2.39 -4.96 -6.38
N LEU A 133 1.15 -5.43 -6.21
CA LEU A 133 0.10 -4.65 -5.53
C LEU A 133 0.58 -4.13 -4.17
N ARG A 134 1.25 -4.96 -3.37
CA ARG A 134 1.71 -4.60 -2.02
C ARG A 134 3.07 -3.93 -2.00
N GLY A 135 3.85 -4.11 -3.04
CA GLY A 135 5.23 -3.63 -3.13
C GLY A 135 5.36 -2.14 -2.83
N VAL A 136 6.17 -1.78 -1.82
CA VAL A 136 6.48 -0.38 -1.47
C VAL A 136 7.85 0.05 -2.00
N ARG A 137 8.52 -0.84 -2.70
CA ARG A 137 9.85 -0.68 -3.29
C ARG A 137 9.82 -1.10 -4.75
N GLY A 138 10.91 -0.84 -5.45
CA GLY A 138 10.95 -1.15 -6.89
C GLY A 138 9.88 -0.37 -7.64
N SER A 139 9.07 -1.07 -8.41
CA SER A 139 7.92 -0.58 -9.19
C SER A 139 6.55 -0.92 -8.59
N GLY A 140 6.52 -1.28 -7.29
CA GLY A 140 5.28 -1.70 -6.64
C GLY A 140 4.25 -0.57 -6.45
N LYS A 141 2.97 -0.96 -6.50
CA LYS A 141 1.82 -0.04 -6.43
C LYS A 141 1.52 0.51 -5.05
N SER A 142 1.97 -0.16 -3.97
CA SER A 142 1.63 0.19 -2.57
C SER A 142 0.12 0.13 -2.28
N ASP A 143 -0.63 -0.64 -3.04
CA ASP A 143 -2.06 -0.86 -2.90
C ASP A 143 -2.34 -1.96 -1.87
N ARG A 144 -2.80 -1.56 -0.70
CA ARG A 144 -3.08 -2.47 0.40
C ARG A 144 -4.41 -3.18 0.24
N GLU A 145 -5.42 -2.48 -0.23
CA GLU A 145 -6.80 -2.99 -0.26
C GLU A 145 -6.95 -4.08 -1.31
N SER A 146 -6.46 -3.83 -2.51
CA SER A 146 -6.48 -4.84 -3.59
C SER A 146 -5.56 -6.03 -3.26
N PHE A 147 -4.43 -5.79 -2.59
CA PHE A 147 -3.58 -6.87 -2.09
C PHE A 147 -4.33 -7.78 -1.10
N TYR A 148 -5.11 -7.22 -0.18
CA TYR A 148 -5.89 -8.05 0.74
C TYR A 148 -6.97 -8.85 0.04
N ALA A 149 -7.64 -8.29 -0.97
CA ALA A 149 -8.61 -9.02 -1.77
C ALA A 149 -7.96 -10.19 -2.55
N ALA A 150 -6.79 -9.94 -3.16
CA ALA A 150 -6.00 -10.97 -3.84
C ALA A 150 -5.49 -12.06 -2.88
N ALA A 151 -4.98 -11.66 -1.70
CA ALA A 151 -4.52 -12.59 -0.67
C ALA A 151 -5.66 -13.47 -0.12
N LEU A 152 -6.86 -12.92 0.03
CA LEU A 152 -8.04 -13.70 0.42
C LEU A 152 -8.46 -14.68 -0.65
N TRP A 153 -8.33 -14.33 -1.93
CA TRP A 153 -8.57 -15.24 -3.03
C TRP A 153 -7.58 -16.41 -3.01
N LEU A 154 -6.28 -16.15 -2.85
CA LEU A 154 -5.25 -17.19 -2.73
C LEU A 154 -5.47 -18.10 -1.51
N HIS A 155 -6.05 -17.56 -0.43
CA HIS A 155 -6.37 -18.30 0.77
C HIS A 155 -7.70 -19.07 0.69
N ALA A 156 -8.54 -18.80 -0.30
CA ALA A 156 -9.85 -19.44 -0.40
C ALA A 156 -9.72 -20.94 -0.70
N ALA A 157 -10.36 -21.78 0.12
CA ALA A 157 -10.32 -23.23 0.00
C ALA A 157 -10.82 -23.76 -1.37
N ALA A 158 -11.67 -22.99 -2.05
CA ALA A 158 -12.20 -23.33 -3.37
C ALA A 158 -11.12 -23.41 -4.47
N PHE A 159 -9.99 -22.73 -4.28
CA PHE A 159 -8.90 -22.67 -5.26
C PHE A 159 -7.65 -23.46 -4.84
N GLY A 160 -7.52 -23.86 -3.57
CA GLY A 160 -6.45 -24.73 -3.09
C GLY A 160 -5.04 -24.11 -3.01
N TYR A 161 -4.87 -22.81 -3.25
CA TYR A 161 -3.57 -22.14 -3.29
C TYR A 161 -3.02 -21.79 -1.90
N LEU A 162 -2.99 -22.78 -1.00
CA LEU A 162 -2.67 -22.57 0.42
C LEU A 162 -1.19 -22.37 0.68
N LYS A 163 -0.30 -22.83 -0.22
CA LYS A 163 1.16 -22.71 -0.06
C LYS A 163 1.68 -21.38 -0.62
N ASP A 164 1.07 -20.86 -1.67
CA ASP A 164 1.53 -19.65 -2.34
C ASP A 164 1.37 -18.40 -1.47
N LEU A 165 0.30 -18.30 -0.68
CA LEU A 165 0.11 -17.16 0.21
C LEU A 165 1.15 -17.08 1.35
N PRO A 166 1.49 -18.14 2.09
CA PRO A 166 2.58 -18.12 3.07
C PRO A 166 3.94 -17.77 2.45
N GLU A 167 4.26 -18.25 1.27
CA GLU A 167 5.50 -17.91 0.57
C GLU A 167 5.55 -16.43 0.23
N LEU A 168 4.47 -15.88 -0.32
CA LEU A 168 4.33 -14.45 -0.58
C LEU A 168 4.49 -13.63 0.70
N LEU A 169 3.85 -14.02 1.80
CA LEU A 169 3.94 -13.33 3.08
C LEU A 169 5.35 -13.41 3.67
N HIS A 170 6.03 -14.55 3.53
CA HIS A 170 7.43 -14.71 3.96
C HIS A 170 8.32 -13.63 3.32
N TRP A 171 8.27 -13.46 2.02
CA TRP A 171 9.09 -12.49 1.32
C TRP A 171 8.68 -11.04 1.63
N ILE A 172 7.41 -10.76 1.83
CA ILE A 172 6.91 -9.43 2.23
C ILE A 172 7.42 -9.05 3.61
N VAL A 173 7.37 -9.96 4.59
CA VAL A 173 7.83 -9.71 5.97
C VAL A 173 9.33 -9.49 6.01
N ARG A 174 10.11 -10.20 5.23
CA ARG A 174 11.57 -9.98 5.10
C ARG A 174 11.95 -8.61 4.54
N GLY A 175 10.99 -7.80 4.16
CA GLY A 175 11.22 -6.42 3.81
C GLY A 175 11.41 -6.18 2.32
N GLY A 176 10.52 -6.72 1.52
CA GLY A 176 10.44 -6.54 0.08
C GLY A 176 11.37 -7.48 -0.65
N LEU A 177 11.21 -8.78 -0.38
CA LEU A 177 11.80 -9.88 -1.13
C LEU A 177 13.34 -9.93 -1.11
N SER A 178 14.02 -9.02 -0.40
CA SER A 178 15.46 -9.05 -0.18
C SER A 178 15.83 -8.52 1.20
N ASN A 179 16.80 -9.14 1.86
CA ASN A 179 17.34 -8.61 3.10
C ASN A 179 18.44 -7.54 2.83
N LYS A 180 18.87 -6.82 3.87
CA LYS A 180 19.90 -5.78 3.73
C LYS A 180 21.25 -6.34 3.31
N ALA A 181 21.59 -7.56 3.74
CA ALA A 181 22.86 -8.22 3.44
C ALA A 181 22.93 -8.58 1.95
N GLU A 182 21.88 -9.19 1.39
CA GLU A 182 21.78 -9.52 -0.04
C GLU A 182 21.89 -8.28 -0.92
N ARG A 183 21.24 -7.15 -0.54
CA ARG A 183 21.36 -5.88 -1.25
C ARG A 183 22.77 -5.30 -1.20
N ARG A 184 23.46 -5.45 -0.06
CA ARG A 184 24.84 -5.00 0.08
C ARG A 184 25.78 -5.82 -0.79
N THR A 185 25.58 -7.14 -0.85
CA THR A 185 26.35 -8.06 -1.69
C THR A 185 26.11 -7.75 -3.18
N ALA A 186 24.88 -7.56 -3.60
CA ALA A 186 24.53 -7.18 -4.96
C ALA A 186 25.09 -5.79 -5.34
N LEU A 187 25.08 -4.81 -4.44
CA LEU A 187 25.69 -3.49 -4.65
C LEU A 187 27.20 -3.56 -4.77
N LEU A 188 27.86 -4.41 -3.98
CA LEU A 188 29.32 -4.63 -4.07
C LEU A 188 29.69 -5.34 -5.38
N ALA A 189 28.89 -6.30 -5.82
CA ALA A 189 29.10 -7.04 -7.06
C ALA A 189 28.93 -6.16 -8.31
N THR A 190 28.06 -5.14 -8.27
CA THR A 190 27.80 -4.24 -9.40
C THR A 190 28.69 -3.00 -9.44
N GLY A 191 29.58 -2.81 -8.44
CA GLY A 191 30.49 -1.65 -8.38
C GLY A 191 29.78 -0.29 -8.23
N ARG A 192 28.47 -0.24 -8.16
CA ARG A 192 27.68 0.99 -8.00
C ARG A 192 27.57 1.35 -6.51
N ARG A 193 28.20 2.45 -6.12
CA ARG A 193 27.93 3.09 -4.82
C ARG A 193 26.53 3.69 -4.88
N GLY A 194 25.52 2.92 -4.45
CA GLY A 194 24.15 3.43 -4.35
C GLY A 194 24.02 4.50 -3.27
N PRO A 195 23.15 5.50 -3.46
CA PRO A 195 22.84 6.46 -2.41
C PRO A 195 22.19 5.75 -1.23
N PHE A 196 22.67 6.08 -0.04
CA PHE A 196 22.23 5.51 1.24
C PHE A 196 20.75 5.79 1.52
N GLY A 197 20.04 4.80 2.03
CA GLY A 197 18.86 4.98 2.85
C GLY A 197 17.53 4.58 2.22
N LEU A 198 17.20 3.30 2.28
CA LEU A 198 15.83 2.81 2.03
C LEU A 198 14.99 2.89 3.30
N GLY A 199 14.04 3.82 3.31
CA GLY A 199 13.06 4.00 4.37
C GLY A 199 12.12 2.80 4.51
N ARG A 200 11.72 2.54 5.74
CA ARG A 200 10.86 1.43 6.15
C ARG A 200 9.41 1.88 6.25
N TYR A 201 8.50 1.05 5.76
CA TYR A 201 7.06 1.33 5.75
C TYR A 201 6.35 0.81 7.02
N ARG A 202 5.46 1.63 7.58
CA ARG A 202 4.49 1.24 8.60
C ARG A 202 3.08 1.54 8.09
N ASN A 203 2.20 0.53 8.13
CA ASN A 203 0.77 0.74 7.94
C ASN A 203 0.24 1.65 9.05
N SER A 204 -0.02 2.91 8.74
CA SER A 204 -1.01 3.63 9.49
C SER A 204 -2.37 3.15 8.96
N LEU A 205 -3.08 2.35 9.73
CA LEU A 205 -4.52 2.32 9.63
C LEU A 205 -4.96 3.77 9.80
N GLY A 206 -5.26 4.40 8.66
CA GLY A 206 -6.00 5.63 8.67
C GLY A 206 -7.29 5.36 9.44
N ARG A 207 -7.30 5.70 10.74
CA ARG A 207 -8.56 6.11 11.32
C ARG A 207 -8.93 7.33 10.50
N THR A 208 -9.76 7.12 9.49
CA THR A 208 -10.70 8.15 9.11
C THR A 208 -11.38 8.53 10.42
N ARG A 209 -10.89 9.57 11.07
CA ARG A 209 -11.72 10.34 11.97
C ARG A 209 -12.85 10.78 11.07
N ASN A 210 -13.96 10.03 11.11
CA ASN A 210 -15.23 10.58 10.77
C ASN A 210 -15.34 11.84 11.63
N PHE A 211 -14.98 12.98 11.09
CA PHE A 211 -15.48 14.26 11.53
C PHE A 211 -16.99 14.18 11.30
N ARG A 212 -17.69 13.51 12.23
CA ARG A 212 -19.08 13.80 12.42
C ARG A 212 -19.09 15.30 12.63
N LYS A 213 -19.52 16.05 11.59
CA LYS A 213 -19.92 17.45 11.74
C LYS A 213 -20.63 17.51 13.08
N ARG A 214 -20.04 18.20 14.06
CA ARG A 214 -20.67 18.42 15.35
C ARG A 214 -22.01 19.03 14.98
N ARG A 215 -23.11 18.29 15.18
CA ARG A 215 -24.43 18.86 15.14
C ARG A 215 -24.37 20.07 16.05
N PRO A 216 -24.84 21.26 15.60
CA PRO A 216 -24.87 22.45 16.43
C PRO A 216 -25.58 22.02 17.74
N ARG A 217 -24.90 22.22 18.86
CA ARG A 217 -25.51 21.96 20.16
C ARG A 217 -26.76 22.84 20.21
N PRO A 218 -27.95 22.27 20.52
CA PRO A 218 -29.13 23.09 20.72
C PRO A 218 -28.76 24.15 21.74
N LYS A 219 -29.07 25.42 21.44
CA LYS A 219 -28.92 26.53 22.37
C LYS A 219 -29.82 26.22 23.56
N VAL A 220 -29.24 25.75 24.65
CA VAL A 220 -29.98 25.54 25.88
C VAL A 220 -30.33 26.91 26.44
N ASP A 221 -31.65 27.17 26.54
CA ASP A 221 -32.15 28.41 27.08
C ASP A 221 -31.54 28.66 28.47
N ARG A 222 -30.97 29.85 28.65
CA ARG A 222 -30.38 30.24 29.94
C ARG A 222 -31.37 30.19 31.10
N ALA A 223 -32.68 30.33 30.79
CA ALA A 223 -33.78 30.31 31.75
C ALA A 223 -34.06 28.93 32.36
N ALA A 224 -33.60 27.81 31.73
CA ALA A 224 -33.88 26.44 32.21
C ALA A 224 -32.77 25.88 33.14
N ARG A 225 -31.89 26.69 33.68
CA ARG A 225 -30.80 26.22 34.58
C ARG A 225 -31.31 26.14 36.04
N VAL A 226 -31.83 24.96 36.39
CA VAL A 226 -32.22 24.67 37.79
C VAL A 226 -30.96 24.37 38.62
N GLY A 227 -30.86 24.92 39.84
CA GLY A 227 -29.79 24.66 40.82
C GLY A 227 -28.57 25.59 40.75
N THR A 228 -27.71 25.55 41.76
CA THR A 228 -26.48 26.33 41.87
C THR A 228 -25.44 25.92 40.86
N ALA A 229 -24.42 26.74 40.65
CA ALA A 229 -23.32 26.41 39.74
C ALA A 229 -22.56 25.14 40.18
N GLU A 230 -22.42 24.94 41.49
CA GLU A 230 -21.75 23.77 42.09
C GLU A 230 -22.58 22.50 41.92
N GLU A 231 -23.88 22.56 42.11
CA GLU A 231 -24.78 21.41 41.88
C GLU A 231 -24.76 20.96 40.41
N ARG A 232 -24.78 21.91 39.49
CA ARG A 232 -24.68 21.59 38.05
C ARG A 232 -23.31 20.99 37.67
N LEU A 233 -22.22 21.48 38.27
CA LEU A 233 -20.91 20.92 38.07
C LEU A 233 -20.84 19.48 38.64
N ALA A 234 -21.35 19.27 39.85
CA ALA A 234 -21.40 17.95 40.48
C ALA A 234 -22.24 16.97 39.67
N ALA A 235 -23.41 17.41 39.17
CA ALA A 235 -24.24 16.59 38.29
C ALA A 235 -23.54 16.23 36.96
N LYS A 236 -22.87 17.20 36.34
CA LYS A 236 -22.08 16.96 35.13
C LYS A 236 -20.94 15.98 35.39
N LEU A 237 -20.21 16.12 36.47
CA LEU A 237 -19.11 15.20 36.81
C LEU A 237 -19.59 13.78 37.08
N ARG A 238 -20.79 13.64 37.75
CA ARG A 238 -21.43 12.32 37.92
C ARG A 238 -21.80 11.70 36.55
N HIS A 239 -22.46 12.46 35.71
CA HIS A 239 -22.86 12.01 34.37
C HIS A 239 -21.63 11.65 33.50
N ASP A 240 -20.55 12.45 33.51
CA ASP A 240 -19.30 12.15 32.76
C ASP A 240 -18.64 10.87 33.33
N ARG A 241 -18.69 10.62 34.65
CA ARG A 241 -18.22 9.36 35.26
C ARG A 241 -19.04 8.15 34.80
N GLU A 242 -20.36 8.26 34.80
CA GLU A 242 -21.27 7.21 34.35
C GLU A 242 -21.05 6.90 32.84
N LEU A 243 -20.96 7.92 32.00
CA LEU A 243 -20.64 7.75 30.58
C LEU A 243 -19.26 7.09 30.37
N SER A 244 -18.29 7.49 31.19
CA SER A 244 -16.93 6.91 31.11
C SER A 244 -16.95 5.44 31.56
N ALA A 245 -17.68 5.09 32.61
CA ALA A 245 -17.85 3.72 33.11
C ALA A 245 -18.56 2.85 32.06
N ALA A 246 -19.70 3.32 31.55
CA ALA A 246 -20.44 2.63 30.49
C ALA A 246 -19.60 2.39 29.23
N ALA A 247 -18.83 3.42 28.81
CA ALA A 247 -17.90 3.30 27.71
C ALA A 247 -16.76 2.31 27.98
N ALA A 248 -16.29 2.20 29.25
CA ALA A 248 -15.26 1.23 29.63
C ALA A 248 -15.81 -0.21 29.56
N VAL A 249 -17.03 -0.45 30.05
CA VAL A 249 -17.71 -1.74 29.95
C VAL A 249 -17.91 -2.13 28.47
N SER A 250 -18.43 -1.22 27.66
CA SER A 250 -18.61 -1.46 26.22
C SER A 250 -17.29 -1.80 25.51
N ARG A 251 -16.21 -1.07 25.81
CA ARG A 251 -14.87 -1.39 25.27
C ARG A 251 -14.37 -2.75 25.73
N ARG A 252 -14.59 -3.13 26.99
CA ARG A 252 -14.22 -4.46 27.53
C ARG A 252 -15.00 -5.56 26.83
N SER A 253 -16.31 -5.45 26.72
CA SER A 253 -17.16 -6.41 26.02
C SER A 253 -16.72 -6.59 24.55
N LYS A 254 -16.48 -5.50 23.82
CA LYS A 254 -15.98 -5.56 22.47
C LYS A 254 -14.62 -6.26 22.35
N ARG A 255 -13.70 -6.07 23.31
CA ARG A 255 -12.40 -6.75 23.33
C ARG A 255 -12.57 -8.26 23.55
N VAL A 256 -13.43 -8.64 24.47
CA VAL A 256 -13.76 -10.05 24.77
C VAL A 256 -14.37 -10.72 23.53
N GLY A 257 -15.38 -10.10 22.90
CA GLY A 257 -15.99 -10.61 21.67
C GLY A 257 -15.02 -10.78 20.51
N THR A 258 -14.08 -9.84 20.35
CA THR A 258 -13.04 -9.94 19.31
C THR A 258 -12.12 -11.13 19.56
N ALA A 259 -11.65 -11.34 20.80
CA ALA A 259 -10.78 -12.47 21.14
C ALA A 259 -11.53 -13.81 21.05
N ALA A 260 -12.80 -13.87 21.49
CA ALA A 260 -13.64 -15.06 21.35
C ALA A 260 -13.83 -15.45 19.87
N THR A 261 -14.04 -14.48 19.00
CA THR A 261 -14.11 -14.71 17.55
C THR A 261 -12.79 -15.29 16.99
N ALA A 262 -11.63 -14.80 17.44
CA ALA A 262 -10.34 -15.33 17.04
C ALA A 262 -10.16 -16.79 17.47
N ILE A 263 -10.51 -17.14 18.72
CA ILE A 263 -10.45 -18.52 19.24
C ILE A 263 -11.37 -19.42 18.42
N ARG A 264 -12.62 -19.00 18.18
CA ARG A 264 -13.59 -19.77 17.40
C ARG A 264 -13.09 -20.05 15.99
N ARG A 265 -12.61 -19.02 15.27
CA ARG A 265 -12.07 -19.19 13.90
C ARG A 265 -10.89 -20.15 13.90
N TYR A 266 -9.97 -20.01 14.84
CA TYR A 266 -8.82 -20.91 14.94
C TYR A 266 -9.23 -22.37 15.18
N ARG A 267 -10.30 -22.61 15.97
CA ARG A 267 -10.79 -23.96 16.28
C ARG A 267 -11.61 -24.58 15.13
N CYS A 268 -12.48 -23.78 14.52
CA CYS A 268 -13.51 -24.28 13.60
C CYS A 268 -13.14 -24.14 12.11
N ASP A 269 -12.14 -23.33 11.77
CA ASP A 269 -11.74 -23.08 10.38
C ASP A 269 -10.31 -23.63 10.14
N PRO A 270 -10.17 -24.83 9.55
CA PRO A 270 -8.86 -25.43 9.30
C PRO A 270 -7.97 -24.59 8.39
N THR A 271 -8.54 -23.92 7.39
CA THR A 271 -7.82 -23.06 6.45
C THR A 271 -7.26 -21.83 7.17
N TYR A 272 -8.08 -21.18 8.00
CA TYR A 272 -7.61 -20.07 8.84
C TYR A 272 -6.52 -20.54 9.81
N ARG A 273 -6.70 -21.70 10.47
CA ARG A 273 -5.71 -22.26 11.39
C ARG A 273 -4.38 -22.50 10.69
N PHE A 274 -4.39 -23.10 9.51
CA PHE A 274 -3.19 -23.31 8.70
C PHE A 274 -2.43 -22.01 8.44
N LEU A 275 -3.11 -20.97 7.93
CA LEU A 275 -2.50 -19.66 7.67
C LEU A 275 -1.96 -19.02 8.96
N HIS A 276 -2.73 -19.10 10.04
CA HIS A 276 -2.35 -18.56 11.35
C HIS A 276 -1.07 -19.22 11.86
N ASP A 277 -1.00 -20.55 11.80
CA ASP A 277 0.15 -21.32 12.26
C ASP A 277 1.38 -21.05 11.40
N ARG A 278 1.26 -21.04 10.06
CA ARG A 278 2.39 -20.67 9.17
C ARG A 278 2.88 -19.23 9.41
N THR A 279 1.96 -18.31 9.70
CA THR A 279 2.34 -16.93 10.07
C THR A 279 3.07 -16.89 11.41
N ALA A 280 2.63 -17.67 12.40
CA ALA A 280 3.30 -17.75 13.70
C ALA A 280 4.69 -18.41 13.58
N ASP A 281 4.84 -19.46 12.77
CA ASP A 281 6.12 -20.12 12.48
C ASP A 281 7.10 -19.13 11.84
N LEU A 282 6.64 -18.34 10.85
CA LEU A 282 7.47 -17.33 10.20
C LEU A 282 7.99 -16.28 11.20
N PHE A 283 7.10 -15.73 12.04
CA PHE A 283 7.53 -14.78 13.06
C PHE A 283 8.47 -15.40 14.08
N ALA A 284 8.19 -16.63 14.53
CA ALA A 284 9.03 -17.33 15.49
C ALA A 284 10.44 -17.56 14.94
N SER A 285 10.58 -18.10 13.72
CA SER A 285 11.88 -18.35 13.10
C SER A 285 12.71 -17.08 12.91
N LEU A 286 12.08 -16.01 12.43
CA LEU A 286 12.75 -14.71 12.24
C LEU A 286 13.17 -14.07 13.58
N LEU A 287 12.35 -14.21 14.64
CA LEU A 287 12.67 -13.66 15.96
C LEU A 287 13.80 -14.45 16.63
N VAL A 288 13.85 -15.78 16.49
CA VAL A 288 14.98 -16.60 16.99
C VAL A 288 16.27 -16.16 16.33
N GLU A 289 16.28 -16.01 15.00
CA GLU A 289 17.46 -15.53 14.27
C GLU A 289 17.87 -14.13 14.70
N ASP A 290 16.90 -13.21 14.85
CA ASP A 290 17.16 -11.85 15.32
C ASP A 290 17.71 -11.81 16.75
N MET A 291 17.22 -12.67 17.65
CA MET A 291 17.74 -12.78 19.02
C MET A 291 19.19 -13.27 19.01
N ARG A 292 19.52 -14.27 18.19
CA ARG A 292 20.91 -14.77 18.02
C ARG A 292 21.82 -13.66 17.46
N LYS A 293 21.38 -12.93 16.44
CA LYS A 293 22.12 -11.79 15.88
C LYS A 293 22.34 -10.68 16.91
N LEU A 294 21.32 -10.41 17.73
CA LEU A 294 21.44 -9.41 18.80
C LEU A 294 22.48 -9.85 19.86
N ALA A 295 22.50 -11.14 20.22
CA ALA A 295 23.49 -11.69 21.15
C ALA A 295 24.94 -11.61 20.62
N ASN A 296 25.11 -11.68 19.30
CA ASN A 296 26.40 -11.54 18.61
C ASN A 296 26.73 -10.08 18.23
N ASP A 297 25.97 -9.10 18.70
CA ASP A 297 26.08 -7.66 18.35
C ASP A 297 25.90 -7.34 16.84
N ASP A 298 25.34 -8.26 16.05
CA ASP A 298 25.05 -8.07 14.63
C ASP A 298 23.78 -7.24 14.40
N VAL A 299 23.66 -6.09 15.08
CA VAL A 299 22.45 -5.25 15.07
C VAL A 299 22.06 -4.77 13.66
N ARG A 300 23.04 -4.66 12.75
CA ARG A 300 22.80 -4.21 11.36
C ARG A 300 22.07 -5.24 10.53
N GLU A 301 22.12 -6.50 10.90
CA GLU A 301 21.51 -7.62 10.18
C GLU A 301 20.14 -8.03 10.72
N LEU A 302 19.66 -7.36 11.76
CA LEU A 302 18.34 -7.62 12.32
C LEU A 302 17.24 -7.45 11.26
N SER A 303 16.31 -8.39 11.26
CA SER A 303 15.11 -8.33 10.44
C SER A 303 14.12 -7.28 10.97
N LEU A 304 12.97 -7.15 10.32
CA LEU A 304 11.89 -6.29 10.81
C LEU A 304 10.82 -7.08 11.58
N ALA A 305 11.06 -8.36 11.89
CA ALA A 305 10.09 -9.20 12.55
C ALA A 305 9.59 -8.61 13.88
N ALA A 306 10.51 -8.16 14.74
CA ALA A 306 10.14 -7.54 16.02
C ALA A 306 9.32 -6.25 15.84
N LYS A 307 9.57 -5.47 14.77
CA LYS A 307 8.78 -4.28 14.44
C LYS A 307 7.35 -4.62 14.01
N TRP A 308 7.18 -5.69 13.22
CA TRP A 308 5.90 -6.05 12.63
C TRP A 308 5.10 -7.04 13.49
N CYS A 309 5.75 -7.81 14.36
CA CYS A 309 5.07 -8.63 15.33
C CYS A 309 4.14 -7.75 16.19
N PRO A 310 2.89 -8.15 16.42
CA PRO A 310 1.98 -7.41 17.28
C PRO A 310 2.58 -7.20 18.69
N SER A 311 2.19 -6.15 19.37
CA SER A 311 2.44 -6.02 20.81
C SER A 311 1.36 -6.76 21.58
N LEU A 312 1.73 -7.35 22.70
CA LEU A 312 0.77 -8.07 23.57
C LEU A 312 -0.43 -7.17 23.91
N GLY A 313 -1.61 -7.68 23.71
CA GLY A 313 -2.86 -6.99 23.97
C GLY A 313 -3.15 -5.79 23.04
N SER A 314 -2.39 -5.59 21.97
CA SER A 314 -2.74 -4.62 20.92
C SER A 314 -4.00 -5.04 20.16
N SER A 315 -4.55 -4.15 19.33
CA SER A 315 -5.74 -4.47 18.53
C SER A 315 -5.54 -5.69 17.62
N TYR A 316 -4.37 -5.81 17.00
CA TYR A 316 -4.02 -6.95 16.16
C TYR A 316 -3.87 -8.24 16.96
N ASP A 317 -3.17 -8.20 18.11
CA ASP A 317 -3.02 -9.36 18.97
C ASP A 317 -4.38 -9.85 19.50
N ARG A 318 -5.27 -8.94 19.90
CA ARG A 318 -6.63 -9.31 20.34
C ARG A 318 -7.49 -9.93 19.24
N SER A 319 -7.31 -9.52 18.00
CA SER A 319 -8.09 -10.05 16.87
C SER A 319 -7.52 -11.34 16.27
N THR A 320 -6.28 -11.70 16.59
CA THR A 320 -5.61 -12.86 16.02
C THR A 320 -5.04 -13.82 17.06
N LEU A 321 -4.72 -13.35 18.25
CA LEU A 321 -3.95 -14.06 19.30
C LEU A 321 -2.57 -14.52 18.82
N LEU A 322 -2.00 -13.81 17.86
CA LEU A 322 -0.75 -14.18 17.22
C LEU A 322 0.44 -14.16 18.21
N CYS A 323 0.44 -13.23 19.18
CA CYS A 323 1.49 -13.21 20.20
C CYS A 323 1.54 -14.49 21.04
N GLU A 324 0.39 -15.11 21.34
CA GLU A 324 0.36 -16.39 22.05
C GLU A 324 0.94 -17.51 21.19
N ALA A 325 0.53 -17.60 19.92
CA ALA A 325 1.02 -18.60 18.99
C ALA A 325 2.55 -18.49 18.75
N VAL A 326 3.05 -17.28 18.57
CA VAL A 326 4.49 -17.00 18.43
C VAL A 326 5.25 -17.34 19.72
N ALA A 327 4.69 -16.95 20.88
CA ALA A 327 5.33 -17.22 22.18
C ALA A 327 5.48 -18.72 22.49
N ARG A 328 4.46 -19.51 22.20
CA ARG A 328 4.49 -20.96 22.37
C ARG A 328 5.55 -21.65 21.51
N ARG A 329 5.83 -21.10 20.33
CA ARG A 329 6.87 -21.58 19.41
C ARG A 329 8.29 -21.21 19.84
N LEU A 330 8.46 -19.97 20.34
CA LEU A 330 9.76 -19.52 20.82
C LEU A 330 10.14 -20.14 22.16
N PHE A 331 9.16 -20.37 23.01
CA PHE A 331 9.34 -20.81 24.39
C PHE A 331 8.43 -22.02 24.67
N PRO A 332 8.75 -23.19 24.09
CA PRO A 332 7.99 -24.41 24.33
C PRO A 332 8.07 -24.82 25.80
N ARG A 333 7.15 -25.71 26.22
CA ARG A 333 7.19 -26.33 27.55
C ARG A 333 8.55 -26.98 27.77
N GLY A 334 9.01 -27.07 28.99
CA GLY A 334 10.33 -27.63 29.34
C GLY A 334 11.51 -26.75 28.94
N SER A 335 11.35 -25.67 28.16
CA SER A 335 12.45 -24.81 27.70
C SER A 335 13.12 -24.01 28.83
N SER A 336 12.54 -23.96 30.01
CA SER A 336 13.10 -23.34 31.19
C SER A 336 12.32 -23.74 32.44
N PRO A 337 12.89 -23.59 33.66
CA PRO A 337 12.21 -23.92 34.92
C PRO A 337 10.86 -23.15 35.10
N GLU A 338 10.76 -21.93 34.58
CA GLU A 338 9.53 -21.13 34.60
C GLU A 338 8.42 -21.67 33.69
N LEU A 339 8.78 -22.53 32.74
CA LEU A 339 7.90 -23.12 31.71
C LEU A 339 7.95 -24.65 31.77
N ALA A 340 7.94 -25.20 32.98
CA ALA A 340 7.97 -26.64 33.21
C ALA A 340 6.83 -27.38 32.48
N ASP A 341 7.08 -28.64 32.15
CA ASP A 341 6.16 -29.45 31.33
C ASP A 341 4.82 -29.71 32.02
N ASP A 342 4.82 -29.82 33.34
CA ASP A 342 3.64 -30.02 34.19
C ASP A 342 2.81 -28.76 34.45
N LEU A 343 3.28 -27.60 34.00
CA LEU A 343 2.58 -26.35 34.23
C LEU A 343 1.22 -26.34 33.52
N PRO A 344 0.12 -25.97 34.20
CA PRO A 344 -1.19 -25.83 33.54
C PRO A 344 -1.14 -24.86 32.35
N ASP A 345 -2.01 -25.08 31.35
CA ASP A 345 -1.98 -24.33 30.10
C ASP A 345 -2.11 -22.80 30.26
N GLU A 346 -2.88 -22.36 31.24
CA GLU A 346 -3.11 -20.93 31.46
C GLU A 346 -1.88 -20.19 31.99
N PRO A 347 -1.27 -20.63 33.10
CA PRO A 347 -0.02 -20.05 33.57
C PRO A 347 1.09 -20.14 32.53
N TYR A 348 1.19 -21.27 31.81
CA TYR A 348 2.15 -21.42 30.72
C TYR A 348 1.96 -20.38 29.62
N ALA A 349 0.77 -20.25 29.05
CA ALA A 349 0.48 -19.28 28.00
C ALA A 349 0.77 -17.83 28.46
N TYR A 350 0.43 -17.50 29.71
CA TYR A 350 0.74 -16.19 30.27
C TYR A 350 2.26 -15.95 30.36
N ARG A 351 3.00 -16.90 30.97
CA ARG A 351 4.46 -16.79 31.14
C ARG A 351 5.21 -16.76 29.81
N ALA A 352 4.82 -17.62 28.86
CA ALA A 352 5.42 -17.62 27.52
C ALA A 352 5.23 -16.27 26.79
N ARG A 353 4.01 -15.71 26.84
CA ARG A 353 3.73 -14.37 26.26
C ARG A 353 4.54 -13.27 26.92
N GLU A 354 4.65 -13.27 28.24
CA GLU A 354 5.43 -12.27 28.98
C GLU A 354 6.92 -12.42 28.67
N ARG A 355 7.41 -13.66 28.50
CA ARG A 355 8.78 -13.93 28.07
C ARG A 355 9.03 -13.42 26.64
N LEU A 356 8.10 -13.64 25.70
CA LEU A 356 8.17 -13.06 24.36
C LEU A 356 8.36 -11.53 24.43
N ARG A 357 7.62 -10.85 25.29
CA ARG A 357 7.75 -9.41 25.47
C ARG A 357 9.12 -9.03 26.01
N ARG A 358 9.55 -9.65 27.13
CA ARG A 358 10.76 -9.27 27.86
C ARG A 358 12.05 -9.64 27.14
N THR A 359 12.13 -10.85 26.57
CA THR A 359 13.38 -11.39 26.02
C THR A 359 13.53 -11.21 24.52
N ALA A 360 12.44 -11.06 23.75
CA ALA A 360 12.49 -10.90 22.32
C ALA A 360 12.06 -9.49 21.87
N LEU A 361 10.79 -9.12 22.09
CA LEU A 361 10.25 -7.91 21.43
C LEU A 361 10.86 -6.61 21.97
N VAL A 362 11.03 -6.47 23.28
CA VAL A 362 11.56 -5.24 23.89
C VAL A 362 13.03 -5.03 23.52
N PRO A 363 13.95 -5.99 23.71
CA PRO A 363 15.36 -5.83 23.34
C PRO A 363 15.55 -5.57 21.84
N LEU A 364 14.89 -6.35 20.98
CA LEU A 364 15.00 -6.20 19.53
C LEU A 364 14.44 -4.84 19.05
N ARG A 365 13.32 -4.38 19.60
CA ARG A 365 12.74 -3.07 19.28
C ARG A 365 13.63 -1.91 19.72
N ARG A 366 14.31 -2.05 20.88
CA ARG A 366 15.29 -1.09 21.36
C ARG A 366 16.52 -1.07 20.42
N ALA A 367 17.07 -2.21 20.07
CA ALA A 367 18.18 -2.33 19.12
C ALA A 367 17.83 -1.76 17.73
N LEU A 368 16.57 -1.92 17.28
CA LEU A 368 16.06 -1.28 16.07
C LEU A 368 15.84 0.23 16.22
N GLN A 369 15.99 0.80 17.42
CA GLN A 369 15.80 2.23 17.74
C GLN A 369 14.44 2.75 17.22
N LEU A 370 13.36 2.03 17.50
CA LEU A 370 12.03 2.45 17.09
C LEU A 370 11.61 3.69 17.93
N PRO A 371 11.15 4.77 17.28
CA PRO A 371 10.78 5.99 18.00
C PRO A 371 9.67 5.75 19.03
N GLU A 372 8.76 4.83 18.77
CA GLU A 372 7.67 4.48 19.68
C GLU A 372 8.16 3.91 21.03
N VAL A 373 9.33 3.30 21.07
CA VAL A 373 9.93 2.81 22.32
C VAL A 373 10.33 3.99 23.21
N PHE A 374 11.05 4.95 22.64
CA PHE A 374 11.50 6.15 23.36
C PHE A 374 10.33 7.05 23.75
N MET A 375 9.38 7.26 22.86
CA MET A 375 8.16 8.03 23.11
C MET A 375 7.34 7.45 24.28
N SER A 376 7.18 6.13 24.34
CA SER A 376 6.45 5.47 25.43
C SER A 376 7.17 5.55 26.76
N ALA A 377 8.50 5.60 26.76
CA ALA A 377 9.35 5.80 27.94
C ALA A 377 9.52 7.28 28.32
N ARG A 378 8.97 8.23 27.55
CA ARG A 378 9.20 9.68 27.67
C ARG A 378 10.67 10.08 27.54
N ALA A 379 11.50 9.23 26.95
CA ALA A 379 12.92 9.47 26.69
C ALA A 379 13.09 10.18 25.33
N TRP A 380 12.59 11.41 25.23
CA TRP A 380 12.55 12.18 23.97
C TRP A 380 13.96 12.47 23.44
N GLU A 381 14.91 12.70 24.32
CA GLU A 381 16.32 12.93 24.03
C GLU A 381 16.99 11.76 23.30
N SER A 382 16.46 10.55 23.46
CA SER A 382 16.96 9.34 22.83
C SER A 382 16.40 9.11 21.41
N VAL A 383 15.45 9.93 20.96
CA VAL A 383 14.90 9.83 19.60
C VAL A 383 15.92 10.26 18.57
N VAL A 384 16.24 9.36 17.63
CA VAL A 384 17.15 9.64 16.51
C VAL A 384 16.33 10.01 15.28
N TYR A 385 16.12 11.30 15.02
CA TYR A 385 15.24 11.79 13.95
C TYR A 385 15.61 11.29 12.55
N THR A 386 16.89 11.13 12.26
CA THR A 386 17.36 10.58 10.97
C THR A 386 16.95 9.12 10.72
N ARG A 387 16.54 8.39 11.77
CA ARG A 387 16.06 7.00 11.70
C ARG A 387 14.54 6.89 11.73
N VAL A 388 13.83 7.97 11.97
CA VAL A 388 12.37 7.99 11.96
C VAL A 388 11.90 7.75 10.53
N ALA A 389 11.05 6.73 10.34
CA ALA A 389 10.51 6.38 9.03
C ALA A 389 9.57 7.49 8.51
N SER A 390 9.47 7.64 7.19
CA SER A 390 8.74 8.73 6.53
C SER A 390 7.29 8.92 7.01
N VAL A 391 6.51 7.82 7.11
CA VAL A 391 5.12 7.88 7.61
C VAL A 391 5.09 8.19 9.11
N ALA A 392 6.04 7.69 9.89
CA ALA A 392 6.15 8.02 11.32
C ALA A 392 6.52 9.49 11.51
N MET A 393 7.41 10.05 10.68
CA MET A 393 7.75 11.47 10.68
C MET A 393 6.51 12.34 10.43
N LYS A 394 5.74 12.05 9.36
CA LYS A 394 4.46 12.71 9.07
C LYS A 394 3.50 12.64 10.28
N ASN A 395 3.35 11.46 10.91
CA ASN A 395 2.35 11.24 11.95
C ASN A 395 2.75 11.81 13.32
N TYR A 396 4.04 11.93 13.61
CA TYR A 396 4.54 12.28 14.95
C TYR A 396 5.12 13.68 15.01
N GLN A 397 5.20 14.44 13.91
CA GLN A 397 5.76 15.79 13.89
C GLN A 397 5.16 16.72 14.97
N ALA A 398 3.82 16.74 15.10
CA ALA A 398 3.16 17.55 16.13
C ALA A 398 3.51 17.09 17.56
N VAL A 399 3.75 15.80 17.76
CA VAL A 399 4.16 15.24 19.04
C VAL A 399 5.62 15.57 19.34
N PHE A 400 6.50 15.53 18.35
CA PHE A 400 7.90 15.95 18.47
C PHE A 400 8.00 17.46 18.80
N LEU A 401 7.27 18.29 18.07
CA LEU A 401 7.19 19.74 18.36
C LEU A 401 6.66 20.02 19.77
N LYS A 402 5.71 19.22 20.26
CA LYS A 402 5.17 19.41 21.62
C LYS A 402 6.15 19.03 22.73
N HIS A 403 6.97 18.00 22.53
CA HIS A 403 7.76 17.40 23.61
C HIS A 403 9.27 17.53 23.46
N ASP A 404 9.78 17.88 22.26
CA ASP A 404 11.20 17.99 21.94
C ASP A 404 11.42 19.05 20.84
N ALA A 405 10.78 20.21 20.99
CA ALA A 405 10.75 21.27 19.97
C ALA A 405 12.15 21.73 19.55
N GLU A 406 13.04 21.96 20.51
CA GLU A 406 14.37 22.49 20.24
C GLU A 406 15.20 21.56 19.35
N ARG A 407 15.35 20.30 19.74
CA ARG A 407 16.10 19.30 18.97
C ARG A 407 15.43 18.99 17.65
N PHE A 408 14.10 18.97 17.62
CA PHE A 408 13.37 18.70 16.38
C PHE A 408 13.52 19.83 15.37
N ASN A 409 13.41 21.10 15.82
CA ASN A 409 13.64 22.26 14.95
C ASN A 409 15.09 22.35 14.47
N ALA A 410 16.07 22.07 15.33
CA ALA A 410 17.48 21.96 14.93
C ALA A 410 17.69 20.88 13.86
N TYR A 411 17.03 19.70 14.01
CA TYR A 411 17.06 18.67 12.98
C TYR A 411 16.44 19.14 11.65
N LEU A 412 15.32 19.85 11.68
CA LEU A 412 14.68 20.39 10.46
C LEU A 412 15.57 21.45 9.80
N ALA A 413 16.25 22.31 10.57
CA ALA A 413 17.21 23.27 10.04
C ALA A 413 18.40 22.57 9.35
N ASP A 414 18.92 21.49 9.94
CA ASP A 414 19.96 20.66 9.34
C ASP A 414 19.48 19.96 8.05
N VAL A 415 18.22 19.56 7.98
CA VAL A 415 17.62 18.99 6.75
C VAL A 415 17.49 20.07 5.67
N LYS A 416 17.03 21.28 6.04
CA LYS A 416 16.89 22.42 5.11
C LYS A 416 18.25 22.83 4.52
N SER A 417 19.31 22.81 5.32
CA SER A 417 20.67 23.08 4.88
C SER A 417 21.41 21.87 4.27
N SER A 418 20.70 20.78 3.98
CA SER A 418 21.24 19.52 3.39
C SER A 418 22.32 18.81 4.23
N LYS A 419 22.53 19.20 5.48
CA LYS A 419 23.44 18.52 6.42
C LYS A 419 22.91 17.17 6.87
N LYS A 420 21.57 17.05 6.99
CA LYS A 420 20.88 15.81 7.34
C LYS A 420 19.83 15.45 6.30
N ARG A 421 19.34 14.23 6.33
CA ARG A 421 18.33 13.74 5.39
C ARG A 421 17.06 13.34 6.13
N ILE A 422 15.90 13.71 5.55
CA ILE A 422 14.59 13.27 6.01
C ILE A 422 14.12 12.07 5.20
N ALA A 423 13.39 11.16 5.83
CA ALA A 423 12.84 9.99 5.15
C ALA A 423 11.54 10.36 4.41
N ALA A 424 11.47 10.08 3.10
CA ALA A 424 10.29 10.29 2.27
C ALA A 424 9.88 9.04 1.46
N GLY A 425 10.77 8.04 1.34
CA GLY A 425 10.66 6.95 0.37
C GLY A 425 9.38 6.12 0.43
N ALA A 426 8.75 5.95 1.60
CA ALA A 426 7.53 5.16 1.77
C ALA A 426 6.24 5.97 1.72
N LEU A 427 6.31 7.29 1.55
CA LEU A 427 5.12 8.12 1.34
C LEU A 427 4.72 8.10 -0.14
N LEU A 428 3.42 8.10 -0.38
CA LEU A 428 2.85 8.38 -1.68
C LEU A 428 2.77 9.90 -1.87
N PRO A 429 2.88 10.41 -3.11
CA PRO A 429 2.89 11.85 -3.37
C PRO A 429 1.70 12.60 -2.73
N HIS A 430 0.48 12.10 -2.94
CA HIS A 430 -0.73 12.70 -2.37
C HIS A 430 -0.74 12.71 -0.83
N GLN A 431 -0.08 11.73 -0.18
CA GLN A 431 0.00 11.70 1.29
C GLN A 431 0.86 12.84 1.86
N ILE A 432 1.80 13.35 1.09
CA ILE A 432 2.58 14.53 1.47
C ILE A 432 1.71 15.78 1.29
N ILE A 433 1.00 15.89 0.16
CA ILE A 433 0.09 17.01 -0.11
C ILE A 433 -1.05 17.06 0.92
N GLU A 434 -1.63 15.92 1.28
CA GLU A 434 -2.65 15.82 2.35
C GLU A 434 -2.16 16.38 3.70
N SER A 435 -0.85 16.33 3.98
CA SER A 435 -0.28 16.82 5.23
C SER A 435 -0.10 18.34 5.28
N LEU A 436 -0.29 19.06 4.17
CA LEU A 436 -0.26 20.52 4.15
C LEU A 436 -1.43 21.14 4.93
N GLY A 437 -2.55 20.39 5.11
CA GLY A 437 -3.74 20.84 5.82
C GLY A 437 -4.59 21.82 5.00
N GLU A 438 -5.85 21.97 5.40
CA GLU A 438 -6.73 23.02 4.87
C GLU A 438 -6.50 24.37 5.59
N ASP A 439 -5.98 24.32 6.79
CA ASP A 439 -5.66 25.45 7.63
C ASP A 439 -4.14 25.64 7.66
N GLY A 440 -3.64 26.70 7.06
CA GLY A 440 -2.22 27.03 6.90
C GLY A 440 -1.44 27.27 8.20
N ASP A 441 -1.67 26.44 9.22
CA ASP A 441 -0.88 26.44 10.47
C ASP A 441 0.55 25.97 10.15
N GLY A 442 1.45 26.94 10.07
CA GLY A 442 2.83 26.86 9.56
C GLY A 442 3.75 25.77 10.14
N ALA A 443 3.31 25.00 11.12
CA ALA A 443 4.14 23.95 11.73
C ALA A 443 4.18 22.63 10.93
N GLY A 444 3.18 22.35 10.11
CA GLY A 444 3.09 21.12 9.28
C GLY A 444 3.72 21.26 7.89
N THR A 445 3.76 22.48 7.34
CA THR A 445 4.23 22.74 5.98
C THR A 445 5.71 22.43 5.80
N GLY A 446 6.57 22.79 6.74
CA GLY A 446 8.02 22.59 6.62
C GLY A 446 8.46 21.13 6.47
N VAL A 447 7.83 20.18 7.19
CA VAL A 447 8.13 18.74 7.08
C VAL A 447 7.66 18.21 5.72
N ALA A 448 6.47 18.64 5.26
CA ALA A 448 5.92 18.23 3.96
C ALA A 448 6.80 18.70 2.80
N ASP A 449 7.24 19.97 2.81
CA ASP A 449 8.16 20.51 1.80
C ASP A 449 9.47 19.72 1.74
N MET A 450 10.07 19.44 2.91
CA MET A 450 11.32 18.67 2.97
C MET A 450 11.14 17.22 2.48
N GLN A 451 10.00 16.58 2.80
CA GLN A 451 9.69 15.24 2.34
C GLN A 451 9.41 15.21 0.83
N TRP A 452 8.77 16.25 0.30
CA TRP A 452 8.53 16.40 -1.14
C TRP A 452 9.85 16.60 -1.89
N ARG A 453 10.67 17.58 -1.51
CA ARG A 453 12.01 17.80 -2.11
C ARG A 453 12.83 16.53 -2.10
N ARG A 454 12.85 15.84 -0.96
CA ARG A 454 13.53 14.56 -0.83
C ARG A 454 12.98 13.49 -1.77
N MET A 455 11.68 13.46 -2.02
CA MET A 455 11.04 12.53 -2.95
C MET A 455 11.46 12.83 -4.39
N VAL A 456 11.45 14.11 -4.78
CA VAL A 456 11.88 14.57 -6.11
C VAL A 456 13.37 14.24 -6.33
N ASP A 457 14.23 14.55 -5.34
CA ASP A 457 15.68 14.26 -5.43
C ASP A 457 15.96 12.77 -5.56
N ASP A 458 15.26 11.92 -4.78
CA ASP A 458 15.39 10.46 -4.88
C ASP A 458 14.96 9.93 -6.26
N MET A 459 13.95 10.54 -6.89
CA MET A 459 13.51 10.19 -8.25
C MET A 459 14.48 10.70 -9.30
N ARG A 460 14.94 11.95 -9.22
CA ARG A 460 15.95 12.53 -10.12
C ARG A 460 17.27 11.75 -10.11
N ALA A 461 17.66 11.22 -8.95
CA ALA A 461 18.85 10.37 -8.83
C ALA A 461 18.73 9.02 -9.57
N LEU A 462 17.52 8.59 -9.93
CA LEU A 462 17.27 7.38 -10.71
C LEU A 462 17.24 7.65 -12.22
N GLY A 463 16.99 8.89 -12.64
CA GLY A 463 16.88 9.31 -14.03
C GLY A 463 15.98 10.52 -14.18
N LYS A 464 15.80 10.98 -15.39
CA LYS A 464 14.98 12.13 -15.75
C LYS A 464 13.88 11.72 -16.73
N LEU A 465 12.86 12.54 -16.81
CA LEU A 465 11.81 12.45 -17.82
C LEU A 465 12.13 13.45 -18.94
N THR A 466 12.56 12.95 -20.09
CA THR A 466 12.93 13.83 -21.22
C THR A 466 11.72 14.13 -22.07
N ASN A 467 11.45 15.43 -22.32
CA ASN A 467 10.33 15.93 -23.12
C ASN A 467 8.97 15.34 -22.73
N CYS A 468 8.66 15.32 -21.42
CA CYS A 468 7.43 14.79 -20.90
C CYS A 468 6.46 15.89 -20.48
N LEU A 469 5.16 15.64 -20.60
CA LEU A 469 4.10 16.55 -20.17
C LEU A 469 3.05 15.77 -19.39
N ALA A 470 2.50 16.38 -18.34
CA ALA A 470 1.40 15.81 -17.55
C ALA A 470 0.06 16.45 -17.93
N VAL A 471 -0.93 15.61 -18.17
CA VAL A 471 -2.34 15.97 -18.31
C VAL A 471 -3.05 15.57 -17.03
N CYS A 472 -3.68 16.51 -16.36
CA CYS A 472 -4.33 16.30 -15.08
C CYS A 472 -5.85 16.42 -15.24
N ASP A 473 -6.56 15.32 -15.04
CA ASP A 473 -8.02 15.28 -15.01
C ASP A 473 -8.52 15.66 -13.61
N VAL A 474 -9.24 16.75 -13.54
CA VAL A 474 -9.89 17.24 -12.31
C VAL A 474 -11.41 17.36 -12.47
N SER A 475 -11.99 16.62 -13.41
CA SER A 475 -13.43 16.51 -13.60
C SER A 475 -14.13 16.02 -12.32
N GLY A 476 -15.45 16.22 -12.25
CA GLY A 476 -16.23 15.86 -11.06
C GLY A 476 -16.15 14.37 -10.67
N SER A 477 -15.92 13.47 -11.61
CA SER A 477 -15.73 12.04 -11.37
C SER A 477 -14.44 11.72 -10.59
N MET A 478 -13.45 12.62 -10.65
CA MET A 478 -12.17 12.51 -9.91
C MET A 478 -12.26 13.02 -8.48
N SER A 479 -13.41 13.54 -8.01
CA SER A 479 -13.55 14.17 -6.69
C SER A 479 -13.01 13.31 -5.55
N GLY A 480 -12.29 13.93 -4.62
CA GLY A 480 -11.68 13.29 -3.44
C GLY A 480 -10.28 12.76 -3.71
N LEU A 481 -9.99 11.54 -3.25
CA LEU A 481 -8.65 10.97 -3.32
C LEU A 481 -8.05 10.87 -4.73
N PRO A 482 -8.79 10.50 -5.79
CA PRO A 482 -8.26 10.50 -7.15
C PRO A 482 -7.74 11.88 -7.59
N MET A 483 -8.45 12.94 -7.24
CA MET A 483 -8.05 14.33 -7.50
C MET A 483 -6.73 14.68 -6.81
N ASP A 484 -6.60 14.36 -5.52
CA ASP A 484 -5.37 14.62 -4.77
C ASP A 484 -4.17 13.85 -5.36
N VAL A 485 -4.41 12.63 -5.83
CA VAL A 485 -3.39 11.83 -6.50
C VAL A 485 -3.01 12.43 -7.86
N CYS A 486 -3.99 12.87 -8.62
CA CYS A 486 -3.80 13.53 -9.92
C CYS A 486 -2.91 14.77 -9.80
N VAL A 487 -3.26 15.69 -8.91
CA VAL A 487 -2.48 16.90 -8.62
C VAL A 487 -1.06 16.53 -8.17
N ALA A 488 -0.93 15.55 -7.28
CA ALA A 488 0.37 15.13 -6.75
C ALA A 488 1.28 14.50 -7.80
N LEU A 489 0.74 13.64 -8.66
CA LEU A 489 1.53 13.00 -9.72
C LEU A 489 1.84 13.97 -10.86
N GLY A 490 0.89 14.85 -11.23
CA GLY A 490 1.11 15.89 -12.21
C GLY A 490 2.24 16.84 -11.79
N LEU A 491 2.20 17.34 -10.55
CA LEU A 491 3.26 18.17 -10.00
C LEU A 491 4.61 17.40 -9.97
N LEU A 492 4.60 16.12 -9.59
CA LEU A 492 5.82 15.32 -9.55
C LEU A 492 6.42 15.12 -10.96
N VAL A 493 5.61 14.85 -11.97
CA VAL A 493 6.06 14.73 -13.36
C VAL A 493 6.63 16.05 -13.85
N SER A 494 5.97 17.18 -13.60
CA SER A 494 6.43 18.50 -14.03
C SER A 494 7.79 18.88 -13.42
N GLU A 495 8.05 18.46 -12.16
CA GLU A 495 9.34 18.70 -11.50
C GLU A 495 10.43 17.70 -11.90
N LEU A 496 10.10 16.54 -12.48
CA LEU A 496 11.07 15.54 -12.96
C LEU A 496 11.43 15.71 -14.43
N THR A 497 10.64 16.46 -15.17
CA THR A 497 10.84 16.70 -16.61
C THR A 497 11.94 17.75 -16.87
N ASP A 498 12.65 17.60 -18.00
CA ASP A 498 13.68 18.55 -18.46
C ASP A 498 13.06 19.73 -19.21
N ASP A 499 13.84 20.83 -19.35
CA ASP A 499 13.48 21.96 -20.19
C ASP A 499 13.32 21.53 -21.67
N PRO A 500 12.36 22.12 -22.41
CA PRO A 500 11.52 23.28 -22.08
C PRO A 500 10.23 22.94 -21.33
N TRP A 501 9.98 21.68 -21.00
CA TRP A 501 8.72 21.22 -20.42
C TRP A 501 8.72 21.21 -18.89
N SER A 502 9.85 21.52 -18.27
CA SER A 502 9.98 21.60 -16.80
C SER A 502 8.96 22.58 -16.19
N GLY A 503 8.34 22.18 -15.09
CA GLY A 503 7.35 22.97 -14.36
C GLY A 503 6.01 23.17 -15.09
N ARG A 504 5.79 22.50 -16.24
CA ARG A 504 4.55 22.66 -17.02
C ARG A 504 3.61 21.49 -16.84
N VAL A 505 2.32 21.82 -16.90
CA VAL A 505 1.19 20.88 -16.95
C VAL A 505 0.16 21.39 -17.96
N ILE A 506 -0.65 20.50 -18.49
CA ILE A 506 -1.78 20.87 -19.34
C ILE A 506 -3.09 20.55 -18.64
N THR A 507 -4.05 21.46 -18.72
CA THR A 507 -5.40 21.24 -18.20
C THR A 507 -6.16 20.25 -19.07
N PHE A 508 -7.02 19.47 -18.43
CA PHE A 508 -7.92 18.56 -19.12
C PHE A 508 -9.32 19.18 -19.11
N SER A 509 -9.58 20.03 -20.10
CA SER A 509 -10.80 20.82 -20.25
C SER A 509 -11.27 20.84 -21.71
N GLU A 510 -12.38 21.51 -21.99
CA GLU A 510 -12.86 21.74 -23.38
C GLU A 510 -11.85 22.55 -24.22
N ARG A 511 -11.11 23.45 -23.56
CA ARG A 511 -10.06 24.27 -24.16
C ARG A 511 -8.76 24.09 -23.33
N PRO A 512 -7.97 23.06 -23.62
CA PRO A 512 -6.76 22.81 -22.88
C PRO A 512 -5.73 23.93 -23.02
N GLU A 513 -5.12 24.29 -21.89
CA GLU A 513 -4.03 25.28 -21.84
C GLU A 513 -2.81 24.69 -21.14
N ILE A 514 -1.63 25.11 -21.59
CA ILE A 514 -0.34 24.73 -20.99
C ILE A 514 0.00 25.80 -19.95
N HIS A 515 0.06 25.40 -18.70
CA HIS A 515 0.36 26.27 -17.56
C HIS A 515 1.77 26.00 -17.04
N LEU A 516 2.49 27.07 -16.71
CA LEU A 516 3.72 27.01 -15.92
C LEU A 516 3.33 27.10 -14.43
N ILE A 517 3.62 26.07 -13.65
CA ILE A 517 3.31 26.04 -12.22
C ILE A 517 4.17 27.07 -11.49
N THR A 518 3.55 27.96 -10.76
CA THR A 518 4.20 29.01 -9.95
C THR A 518 4.11 28.70 -8.46
N GLY A 519 5.06 29.26 -7.69
CA GLY A 519 5.16 29.13 -6.23
C GLY A 519 6.50 28.58 -5.77
N ASP A 520 6.98 29.06 -4.62
CA ASP A 520 8.26 28.66 -4.01
C ASP A 520 8.09 27.46 -3.06
N THR A 521 6.92 27.35 -2.45
CA THR A 521 6.59 26.29 -1.50
C THR A 521 5.69 25.22 -2.16
N LEU A 522 5.70 24.00 -1.61
CA LEU A 522 4.78 22.95 -2.04
C LEU A 522 3.31 23.37 -1.91
N SER A 523 2.99 24.09 -0.84
CA SER A 523 1.63 24.60 -0.59
C SER A 523 1.17 25.55 -1.69
N GLU A 524 2.02 26.48 -2.10
CA GLU A 524 1.73 27.43 -3.19
C GLU A 524 1.55 26.71 -4.53
N LYS A 525 2.45 25.80 -4.89
CA LYS A 525 2.35 25.01 -6.12
C LYS A 525 1.07 24.17 -6.17
N VAL A 526 0.72 23.52 -5.07
CA VAL A 526 -0.54 22.76 -4.96
C VAL A 526 -1.75 23.69 -5.00
N GLY A 527 -1.68 24.85 -4.34
CA GLY A 527 -2.70 25.89 -4.43
C GLY A 527 -2.91 26.37 -5.87
N PHE A 528 -1.82 26.66 -6.58
CA PHE A 528 -1.85 27.02 -8.00
C PHE A 528 -2.54 25.94 -8.83
N MET A 529 -2.13 24.68 -8.71
CA MET A 529 -2.73 23.57 -9.45
C MET A 529 -4.22 23.39 -9.13
N ARG A 530 -4.65 23.58 -7.90
CA ARG A 530 -6.06 23.49 -7.50
C ARG A 530 -6.90 24.70 -7.94
N ALA A 531 -6.27 25.84 -8.18
CA ALA A 531 -6.93 27.07 -8.61
C ALA A 531 -7.03 27.24 -10.14
N MET A 532 -6.34 26.38 -10.91
CA MET A 532 -6.48 26.40 -12.38
C MET A 532 -7.94 26.16 -12.78
N ASP A 533 -8.36 26.74 -13.90
CA ASP A 533 -9.72 26.54 -14.43
C ASP A 533 -9.82 25.11 -15.01
N TRP A 534 -10.46 24.26 -14.25
CA TRP A 534 -10.70 22.88 -14.59
C TRP A 534 -12.10 22.77 -15.18
N GLY A 535 -12.23 22.78 -16.50
CA GLY A 535 -13.51 22.57 -17.18
C GLY A 535 -14.16 21.23 -16.78
N MET A 536 -15.48 21.15 -16.89
CA MET A 536 -16.24 19.92 -16.61
C MET A 536 -16.11 18.87 -17.72
N ASN A 537 -15.59 19.22 -18.88
CA ASN A 537 -15.44 18.38 -20.06
C ASN A 537 -14.08 17.69 -20.09
N THR A 538 -14.07 16.42 -20.53
CA THR A 538 -12.87 15.59 -20.67
C THR A 538 -12.62 15.28 -22.15
N ASN A 539 -12.48 16.33 -22.99
CA ASN A 539 -12.13 16.18 -24.39
C ASN A 539 -10.65 15.82 -24.53
N PHE A 540 -10.37 14.52 -24.60
CA PHE A 540 -9.01 14.00 -24.66
C PHE A 540 -8.28 14.40 -25.93
N GLN A 541 -8.96 14.44 -27.05
CA GLN A 541 -8.34 14.81 -28.35
C GLN A 541 -7.90 16.26 -28.36
N ALA A 542 -8.65 17.19 -27.73
CA ALA A 542 -8.31 18.62 -27.68
C ALA A 542 -6.93 18.88 -27.02
N VAL A 543 -6.49 18.04 -26.09
CA VAL A 543 -5.15 18.11 -25.48
C VAL A 543 -4.07 17.94 -26.55
N PHE A 544 -4.24 16.98 -27.45
CA PHE A 544 -3.28 16.69 -28.52
C PHE A 544 -3.41 17.69 -29.66
N ASP A 545 -4.60 18.19 -29.93
CA ASP A 545 -4.83 19.29 -30.87
C ASP A 545 -4.07 20.54 -30.40
N LYS A 546 -4.04 20.83 -29.07
CA LYS A 546 -3.27 21.96 -28.52
C LYS A 546 -1.75 21.75 -28.63
N ILE A 547 -1.27 20.54 -28.37
CA ILE A 547 0.15 20.20 -28.55
C ILE A 547 0.57 20.40 -30.01
N LEU A 548 -0.29 19.96 -30.94
CA LEU A 548 -0.05 20.06 -32.37
C LEU A 548 -0.12 21.51 -32.86
N GLU A 549 -1.09 22.31 -32.38
CA GLU A 549 -1.21 23.75 -32.65
C GLU A 549 0.07 24.50 -32.30
N VAL A 550 0.62 24.25 -31.09
CA VAL A 550 1.87 24.88 -30.64
C VAL A 550 3.05 24.43 -31.50
N ALA A 551 3.11 23.17 -31.88
CA ALA A 551 4.16 22.63 -32.73
C ALA A 551 4.15 23.23 -34.15
N VAL A 552 2.98 23.24 -34.79
CA VAL A 552 2.82 23.81 -36.14
C VAL A 552 3.08 25.31 -36.13
N GLY A 553 2.49 26.04 -35.15
CA GLY A 553 2.64 27.50 -35.02
C GLY A 553 4.09 27.94 -34.76
N ALA A 554 4.87 27.14 -34.07
CA ALA A 554 6.27 27.42 -33.78
C ALA A 554 7.25 26.75 -34.79
N GLY A 555 6.76 25.97 -35.75
CA GLY A 555 7.60 25.20 -36.68
C GLY A 555 8.57 24.26 -35.94
N LEU A 556 8.13 23.63 -34.86
CA LEU A 556 9.02 22.79 -34.06
C LEU A 556 9.47 21.54 -34.83
N PRO A 557 10.76 21.21 -34.79
CA PRO A 557 11.23 19.96 -35.38
C PRO A 557 10.73 18.78 -34.51
N PRO A 558 10.50 17.59 -35.13
CA PRO A 558 9.95 16.41 -34.44
C PRO A 558 10.72 16.02 -33.16
N GLU A 559 12.03 16.24 -33.10
CA GLU A 559 12.91 15.90 -31.99
C GLU A 559 12.69 16.77 -30.74
N ARG A 560 12.12 17.97 -30.93
CA ARG A 560 11.82 18.92 -29.85
C ARG A 560 10.35 18.85 -29.39
N MET A 561 9.55 18.02 -30.03
CA MET A 561 8.18 17.75 -29.65
C MET A 561 8.10 17.07 -28.28
N VAL A 562 6.93 17.13 -27.67
CA VAL A 562 6.62 16.31 -26.49
C VAL A 562 6.76 14.84 -26.89
N ARG A 563 7.70 14.15 -26.25
CA ARG A 563 7.95 12.73 -26.50
C ARG A 563 6.93 11.83 -25.81
N ARG A 564 6.51 12.22 -24.60
CA ARG A 564 5.60 11.40 -23.78
C ARG A 564 4.61 12.24 -23.00
N VAL A 565 3.34 11.85 -23.03
CA VAL A 565 2.24 12.48 -22.31
C VAL A 565 1.74 11.52 -21.24
N PHE A 566 1.79 11.95 -19.97
CA PHE A 566 1.20 11.25 -18.82
C PHE A 566 -0.22 11.74 -18.61
N VAL A 567 -1.21 10.88 -18.76
CA VAL A 567 -2.63 11.22 -18.65
C VAL A 567 -3.18 10.64 -17.34
N PHE A 568 -3.33 11.47 -16.33
CA PHE A 568 -3.85 11.11 -15.01
C PHE A 568 -5.37 11.31 -14.99
N SER A 569 -6.17 10.25 -15.15
CA SER A 569 -7.63 10.30 -15.32
C SER A 569 -8.31 9.03 -14.81
N ASP A 570 -9.64 8.99 -14.80
CA ASP A 570 -10.45 7.78 -14.62
C ASP A 570 -10.74 7.05 -15.96
N MET A 571 -10.21 7.55 -17.08
CA MET A 571 -10.35 7.00 -18.44
C MET A 571 -11.78 7.07 -19.00
N GLU A 572 -12.67 7.86 -18.43
CA GLU A 572 -14.03 8.06 -18.91
C GLU A 572 -14.09 9.34 -19.79
N PHE A 573 -13.47 9.27 -20.99
CA PHE A 573 -13.37 10.41 -21.90
C PHE A 573 -14.69 10.72 -22.60
N ASP A 574 -14.89 11.99 -22.97
CA ASP A 574 -16.00 12.46 -23.77
C ASP A 574 -15.83 12.02 -25.24
N GLN A 575 -16.95 11.75 -25.93
CA GLN A 575 -16.91 11.50 -27.36
C GLN A 575 -16.48 12.78 -28.10
N ALA A 576 -15.32 12.76 -28.71
CA ALA A 576 -14.74 13.88 -29.45
C ALA A 576 -14.60 13.61 -30.96
N SER A 577 -14.50 12.33 -31.38
CA SER A 577 -14.39 11.98 -32.79
C SER A 577 -15.72 12.05 -33.53
N ALA A 578 -15.72 12.60 -34.73
CA ALA A 578 -16.83 12.54 -35.68
C ALA A 578 -16.96 11.15 -36.34
N HIS A 579 -15.90 10.35 -36.29
CA HIS A 579 -15.88 9.01 -36.90
C HIS A 579 -16.48 7.97 -35.92
N PRO A 580 -17.53 7.26 -36.29
CA PRO A 580 -18.12 6.23 -35.45
C PRO A 580 -17.09 5.14 -35.13
N TRP A 581 -16.96 4.78 -33.85
CA TRP A 581 -16.05 3.72 -33.38
C TRP A 581 -14.54 3.97 -33.55
N GLU A 582 -14.09 5.17 -33.96
CA GLU A 582 -12.69 5.59 -33.85
C GLU A 582 -12.36 5.88 -32.38
N THR A 583 -11.37 5.20 -31.83
CA THR A 583 -10.88 5.48 -30.48
C THR A 583 -10.11 6.79 -30.46
N ASP A 584 -10.02 7.44 -29.29
CA ASP A 584 -9.27 8.68 -29.16
C ASP A 584 -7.80 8.53 -29.60
N TYR A 585 -7.19 7.36 -29.33
CA TYR A 585 -5.82 7.09 -29.79
C TYR A 585 -5.72 7.05 -31.33
N GLU A 586 -6.64 6.36 -31.99
CA GLU A 586 -6.67 6.28 -33.45
C GLU A 586 -6.84 7.69 -34.07
N ALA A 587 -7.72 8.51 -33.48
CA ALA A 587 -7.95 9.90 -33.92
C ALA A 587 -6.70 10.77 -33.77
N ILE A 588 -5.97 10.65 -32.66
CA ILE A 588 -4.72 11.38 -32.40
C ILE A 588 -3.66 11.01 -33.46
N VAL A 589 -3.44 9.72 -33.70
CA VAL A 589 -2.48 9.25 -34.71
C VAL A 589 -2.79 9.81 -36.10
N ARG A 590 -4.08 9.80 -36.47
CA ARG A 590 -4.55 10.35 -37.75
C ARG A 590 -4.26 11.86 -37.85
N LYS A 591 -4.66 12.65 -36.85
CA LYS A 591 -4.45 14.13 -36.82
C LYS A 591 -2.97 14.53 -36.93
N PHE A 592 -2.09 13.82 -36.19
CA PHE A 592 -0.64 14.06 -36.27
C PHE A 592 -0.08 13.71 -37.64
N SER A 593 -0.57 12.64 -38.26
CA SER A 593 -0.17 12.25 -39.63
C SER A 593 -0.63 13.28 -40.67
N GLU A 594 -1.87 13.74 -40.57
CA GLU A 594 -2.43 14.79 -41.45
C GLU A 594 -1.68 16.13 -41.34
N ALA A 595 -1.14 16.46 -40.15
CA ALA A 595 -0.36 17.68 -39.92
C ALA A 595 1.15 17.52 -40.27
N GLY A 596 1.58 16.37 -40.77
CA GLY A 596 2.98 16.11 -41.09
C GLY A 596 3.86 15.69 -39.91
N TYR A 597 3.30 15.47 -38.75
CA TYR A 597 3.96 15.03 -37.51
C TYR A 597 3.75 13.55 -37.19
N GLY A 598 3.41 12.71 -38.16
CA GLY A 598 3.13 11.29 -37.94
C GLY A 598 4.26 10.50 -37.28
N SER A 599 5.53 10.90 -37.47
CA SER A 599 6.70 10.31 -36.80
C SER A 599 6.92 10.83 -35.35
N ALA A 600 6.23 11.90 -34.95
CA ALA A 600 6.37 12.59 -33.68
C ALA A 600 5.10 12.46 -32.80
N VAL A 601 4.24 11.48 -33.06
CA VAL A 601 3.11 11.17 -32.17
C VAL A 601 3.66 10.83 -30.79
N PRO A 602 3.26 11.55 -29.73
CA PRO A 602 3.76 11.30 -28.39
C PRO A 602 3.40 9.90 -27.89
N GLU A 603 4.29 9.26 -27.16
CA GLU A 603 3.93 8.09 -26.35
C GLU A 603 2.90 8.51 -25.29
N ILE A 604 1.83 7.74 -25.16
CA ILE A 604 0.73 8.05 -24.22
C ILE A 604 0.78 7.09 -23.05
N VAL A 605 0.91 7.60 -21.83
CA VAL A 605 0.81 6.84 -20.61
C VAL A 605 -0.56 7.08 -19.98
N PHE A 606 -1.53 6.21 -20.25
CA PHE A 606 -2.81 6.23 -19.58
C PHE A 606 -2.65 5.73 -18.15
N TRP A 607 -2.73 6.66 -17.21
CA TRP A 607 -2.57 6.36 -15.79
C TRP A 607 -3.90 6.48 -15.06
N ASN A 608 -4.53 5.33 -14.86
CA ASN A 608 -5.85 5.26 -14.24
C ASN A 608 -5.80 5.50 -12.72
N LEU A 609 -6.60 6.44 -12.23
CA LEU A 609 -6.69 6.84 -10.83
C LEU A 609 -8.03 6.51 -10.17
N ALA A 610 -9.06 6.17 -10.93
CA ALA A 610 -10.37 5.78 -10.41
C ALA A 610 -10.87 4.51 -11.08
N TYR A 611 -11.73 3.76 -10.39
CA TYR A 611 -12.25 2.51 -10.93
C TYR A 611 -13.15 2.78 -12.15
N SER A 612 -12.71 2.32 -13.30
CA SER A 612 -13.46 2.33 -14.56
C SER A 612 -13.34 0.99 -15.28
N LYS A 613 -14.35 0.64 -16.05
CA LYS A 613 -14.33 -0.52 -16.96
C LYS A 613 -13.66 -0.20 -18.30
N ALA A 614 -13.47 1.07 -18.62
CA ALA A 614 -12.91 1.53 -19.89
C ALA A 614 -11.43 1.12 -20.05
N VAL A 615 -11.08 0.62 -21.22
CA VAL A 615 -9.71 0.28 -21.62
C VAL A 615 -9.42 1.02 -22.92
N PRO A 616 -8.59 2.07 -22.89
CA PRO A 616 -8.37 2.93 -24.07
C PRO A 616 -7.78 2.19 -25.27
N VAL A 617 -6.92 1.19 -25.02
CA VAL A 617 -6.20 0.45 -26.06
C VAL A 617 -6.00 -1.02 -25.69
N MET A 618 -5.69 -1.86 -26.70
CA MET A 618 -5.35 -3.27 -26.51
C MET A 618 -3.92 -3.46 -26.00
N SER A 619 -3.62 -4.64 -25.45
CA SER A 619 -2.33 -4.97 -24.78
C SER A 619 -1.08 -4.84 -25.67
N GLY A 620 -1.22 -5.02 -26.96
CA GLY A 620 -0.12 -4.94 -27.95
C GLY A 620 0.08 -3.55 -28.57
N GLN A 621 -0.71 -2.53 -28.21
CA GLN A 621 -0.64 -1.20 -28.83
C GLN A 621 0.73 -0.56 -28.59
N LYS A 622 1.48 -0.29 -29.67
CA LYS A 622 2.77 0.40 -29.61
C LYS A 622 2.58 1.90 -29.31
N GLY A 623 3.53 2.50 -28.61
CA GLY A 623 3.51 3.91 -28.23
C GLY A 623 2.56 4.22 -27.05
N VAL A 624 2.00 3.21 -26.42
CA VAL A 624 1.04 3.40 -25.31
C VAL A 624 1.41 2.53 -24.11
N ALA A 625 1.22 3.07 -22.91
CA ALA A 625 1.27 2.33 -21.64
C ALA A 625 -0.06 2.42 -20.91
N LEU A 626 -0.47 1.32 -20.27
CA LEU A 626 -1.60 1.27 -19.34
C LEU A 626 -1.08 1.07 -17.93
N VAL A 627 -1.24 2.06 -17.08
CA VAL A 627 -0.79 2.06 -15.69
C VAL A 627 -1.99 2.39 -14.78
N SER A 628 -1.98 1.93 -13.54
CA SER A 628 -3.02 2.25 -12.58
C SER A 628 -2.47 2.31 -11.16
N GLY A 629 -3.11 3.14 -10.31
CA GLY A 629 -2.77 3.26 -8.91
C GLY A 629 -2.04 4.55 -8.55
N PHE A 630 -1.67 4.70 -7.26
CA PHE A 630 -1.29 5.97 -6.65
C PHE A 630 0.21 6.10 -6.37
N SER A 631 1.01 5.14 -6.84
CA SER A 631 2.41 5.02 -6.48
C SER A 631 3.35 5.70 -7.47
N LYS A 632 4.14 6.67 -7.00
CA LYS A 632 5.26 7.24 -7.75
C LYS A 632 6.28 6.20 -8.24
N ASN A 633 6.31 5.02 -7.61
CA ASN A 633 7.25 3.97 -8.00
C ASN A 633 7.07 3.52 -9.46
N LEU A 634 5.85 3.63 -9.99
CA LEU A 634 5.55 3.30 -11.38
C LEU A 634 6.16 4.31 -12.36
N LEU A 635 6.48 5.56 -11.94
CA LEU A 635 7.22 6.52 -12.78
C LEU A 635 8.62 6.02 -13.13
N LYS A 636 9.21 5.16 -12.29
CA LYS A 636 10.54 4.57 -12.55
C LYS A 636 10.59 3.75 -13.84
N LEU A 637 9.44 3.23 -14.28
CA LEU A 637 9.33 2.47 -15.52
C LEU A 637 9.61 3.32 -16.76
N PHE A 638 9.57 4.67 -16.61
CA PHE A 638 9.67 5.65 -17.67
C PHE A 638 10.91 6.56 -17.57
N LEU A 639 11.72 6.46 -16.49
CA LEU A 639 12.92 7.26 -16.29
C LEU A 639 14.07 6.86 -17.23
N ASP A 640 14.15 5.59 -17.63
CA ASP A 640 15.15 5.10 -18.56
C ASP A 640 14.55 5.10 -19.97
N GLY A 641 15.00 6.00 -20.81
CA GLY A 641 14.39 6.38 -22.09
C GLY A 641 14.52 5.38 -23.24
N GLY A 642 14.54 4.05 -23.03
CA GLY A 642 14.79 3.10 -24.11
C GLY A 642 13.74 1.98 -24.24
N GLY A 643 13.38 1.67 -25.49
CA GLY A 643 12.58 0.51 -25.88
C GLY A 643 11.16 0.83 -26.35
N ILE A 644 10.55 -0.12 -27.05
CA ILE A 644 9.17 -0.02 -27.54
C ILE A 644 8.24 -0.10 -26.33
N VAL A 645 7.44 0.94 -26.13
CA VAL A 645 6.41 0.99 -25.08
C VAL A 645 5.15 0.33 -25.61
N THR A 646 4.72 -0.74 -24.95
CA THR A 646 3.37 -1.31 -25.08
C THR A 646 2.78 -1.53 -23.69
N PRO A 647 1.45 -1.63 -23.54
CA PRO A 647 0.85 -1.94 -22.24
C PRO A 647 1.42 -3.20 -21.59
N ARG A 648 1.63 -4.25 -22.37
CA ARG A 648 2.18 -5.52 -21.90
C ARG A 648 3.64 -5.39 -21.46
N THR A 649 4.50 -4.75 -22.26
CA THR A 649 5.94 -4.60 -21.92
C THR A 649 6.13 -3.76 -20.64
N ILE A 650 5.28 -2.77 -20.39
CA ILE A 650 5.32 -1.97 -19.16
C ILE A 650 4.86 -2.79 -17.96
N MET A 651 3.81 -3.62 -18.09
CA MET A 651 3.41 -4.55 -17.04
C MET A 651 4.55 -5.52 -16.69
N GLU A 652 5.13 -6.17 -17.69
CA GLU A 652 6.25 -7.11 -17.51
C GLU A 652 7.44 -6.41 -16.84
N LYS A 653 7.83 -5.22 -17.28
CA LYS A 653 8.89 -4.40 -16.67
C LYS A 653 8.59 -4.06 -15.20
N ALA A 654 7.33 -3.91 -14.82
CA ALA A 654 6.92 -3.60 -13.46
C ALA A 654 7.12 -4.76 -12.47
N ILE A 655 7.22 -6.00 -12.95
CA ILE A 655 7.35 -7.22 -12.13
C ILE A 655 8.67 -7.97 -12.35
N VAL A 656 9.63 -7.33 -13.01
CA VAL A 656 11.00 -7.85 -13.19
C VAL A 656 11.88 -7.33 -12.06
N GLY A 657 12.79 -8.18 -11.59
CA GLY A 657 13.80 -7.84 -10.61
C GLY A 657 13.99 -8.91 -9.53
N PRO A 658 15.11 -8.86 -8.82
CA PRO A 658 15.48 -9.88 -7.83
C PRO A 658 14.46 -10.01 -6.69
N GLU A 659 13.61 -9.01 -6.49
CA GLU A 659 12.50 -9.06 -5.54
C GLU A 659 11.37 -10.01 -5.97
N TYR A 660 11.19 -10.24 -7.29
CA TYR A 660 10.17 -11.13 -7.83
C TYR A 660 10.70 -12.52 -8.21
N ASP A 661 12.02 -12.64 -8.48
CA ASP A 661 12.63 -13.89 -8.93
C ASP A 661 12.60 -15.01 -7.88
N LYS A 662 12.34 -14.64 -6.62
CA LYS A 662 12.22 -15.57 -5.48
C LYS A 662 10.82 -16.15 -5.30
N LEU A 663 9.83 -15.61 -6.01
CA LEU A 663 8.48 -16.10 -5.95
C LEU A 663 8.34 -17.34 -6.82
N THR A 664 7.82 -18.40 -6.24
CA THR A 664 7.60 -19.71 -6.90
C THR A 664 6.16 -20.12 -6.67
N VAL A 665 5.51 -20.62 -7.71
CA VAL A 665 4.18 -21.23 -7.63
C VAL A 665 4.35 -22.67 -7.17
N PHE A 666 3.60 -23.08 -6.15
CA PHE A 666 3.68 -24.42 -5.52
C PHE A 666 2.41 -25.26 -5.71
N ASP A 667 1.25 -24.63 -5.89
CA ASP A 667 -0.06 -25.30 -5.95
C ASP A 667 -0.64 -25.31 -7.37
#